data_07433843e8e20b1558c5310c45484a3f
#
_entry.id   07433843e8e20b1558c5310c45484a3f
#
_cell.length_a   1.000
_cell.length_b   1.000
_cell.length_c   1.000
_cell.angle_alpha   90.00
_cell.angle_beta   90.00
_cell.angle_gamma   90.00
#
_symmetry.space_group_name_H-M   'P 1'
#
loop_
_entity.id
_entity.type
_entity.pdbx_description
1 polymer ?
#
loop_
_entity_poly.entity_id
_entity_poly.type
_entity_poly.pdbx_seq_one_letter_code
_entity_poly.pdbx_strand_id
1 'polypeptide(L)'
;MSRVVVIGGGAAGMMAAVSAAECGNRVTLLEKNEKLGKKIYITGKGRCNFTNACDREEFFDKIVTNPRFLYSAFHTFSNEDAMAFFEDRGMPVKVERGNRAFPVSDHASDVTKVLSDEMKRLGVTVRLRCEVSGIETVPYRGTGKKDTWNAAVSGVRLSHGETVPADVIIVATGGLSYPSTGSTGDGYRFAEKAGHTVTKRSPSLVSLSAQEPFCSELMGLTLRNVGVRVIKQDETLYEDFGELLFTHKGVSGPVVLSATGKVSGRLTGSRLLINLKPALSEEQLDARLVREFTGGASKQLRTILGALVPSAMADFVLKQAGIEPTVRGAEVTRQMRASLSSALRNFTLTITGLGGYQEAVVTKGGVYVTEINPKTMESKLVRGLRFAGELLDVDGLTGGFNLQIAWSTGYLAGRIKEQEAKAMSINIAIDGPAGAGKSTIAKAVAKRLGYIYVDTGAMYRTIALYLLRKGIKADDTEAIGRAGREAEVSIDYVNGEQQVLLFGENVSGLIRTEEVGNMASASSVNKDIRDKMADLQRELARTKNVVMDGRDIGTNVLPNAQVKVYLTASVEVRAMRRVKEYEQKGIKADYEQVAKDIEERDYRDMHREHAPLCRAEDAVLLDTSDMTIEEVEDAMIRIIEEKLSAKQ
;
A
#
# COMPACT_ATOMS: atom_id res chain seq x y z
N MET A 1 -8.48 -16.43 -4.48
CA MET A 1 -8.20 -15.73 -5.74
C MET A 1 -9.25 -14.63 -5.90
N SER A 2 -8.85 -13.37 -5.84
CA SER A 2 -9.79 -12.23 -5.86
C SER A 2 -9.90 -11.65 -7.25
N ARG A 3 -11.07 -11.06 -7.54
CA ARG A 3 -11.29 -10.27 -8.75
C ARG A 3 -10.81 -8.84 -8.46
N VAL A 4 -9.70 -8.46 -9.06
CA VAL A 4 -9.11 -7.13 -8.92
C VAL A 4 -9.36 -6.34 -10.18
N VAL A 5 -9.97 -5.16 -10.05
CA VAL A 5 -10.13 -4.22 -11.16
C VAL A 5 -9.22 -3.02 -10.92
N VAL A 6 -8.35 -2.73 -11.89
CA VAL A 6 -7.47 -1.56 -11.90
C VAL A 6 -8.03 -0.53 -12.86
N ILE A 7 -8.28 0.70 -12.41
CA ILE A 7 -8.79 1.80 -13.21
C ILE A 7 -7.64 2.75 -13.56
N GLY A 8 -7.27 2.78 -14.85
CA GLY A 8 -6.18 3.58 -15.40
C GLY A 8 -4.93 2.77 -15.73
N GLY A 9 -4.52 2.80 -16.98
CA GLY A 9 -3.36 2.10 -17.55
C GLY A 9 -2.09 2.97 -17.62
N GLY A 10 -1.92 3.87 -16.64
CA GLY A 10 -0.70 4.66 -16.43
C GLY A 10 0.37 3.90 -15.64
N ALA A 11 1.43 4.59 -15.22
CA ALA A 11 2.54 4.03 -14.46
C ALA A 11 2.06 3.25 -13.22
N ALA A 12 1.34 3.90 -12.33
CA ALA A 12 0.86 3.28 -11.10
C ALA A 12 -0.10 2.11 -11.35
N GLY A 13 -1.01 2.24 -12.35
CA GLY A 13 -2.00 1.21 -12.62
C GLY A 13 -1.40 -0.04 -13.26
N MET A 14 -0.46 0.09 -14.20
CA MET A 14 0.25 -1.05 -14.76
C MET A 14 1.06 -1.79 -13.70
N MET A 15 1.79 -1.07 -12.85
CA MET A 15 2.53 -1.66 -11.76
C MET A 15 1.62 -2.34 -10.73
N ALA A 16 0.46 -1.73 -10.41
CA ALA A 16 -0.52 -2.34 -9.52
C ALA A 16 -1.12 -3.63 -10.11
N ALA A 17 -1.37 -3.65 -11.42
CA ALA A 17 -1.88 -4.83 -12.10
C ALA A 17 -0.86 -5.98 -12.11
N VAL A 18 0.42 -5.69 -12.36
CA VAL A 18 1.50 -6.67 -12.26
C VAL A 18 1.56 -7.24 -10.83
N SER A 19 1.68 -6.38 -9.83
CA SER A 19 1.80 -6.80 -8.43
C SER A 19 0.58 -7.61 -7.95
N ALA A 20 -0.64 -7.22 -8.36
CA ALA A 20 -1.85 -7.96 -8.01
C ALA A 20 -1.90 -9.36 -8.65
N ALA A 21 -1.43 -9.48 -9.90
CA ALA A 21 -1.37 -10.76 -10.60
C ALA A 21 -0.25 -11.66 -10.05
N GLU A 22 0.91 -11.11 -9.67
CA GLU A 22 1.98 -11.83 -8.95
C GLU A 22 1.49 -12.43 -7.63
N CYS A 23 0.52 -11.78 -6.97
CA CYS A 23 -0.13 -12.30 -5.77
C CYS A 23 -1.21 -13.37 -6.06
N GLY A 24 -1.33 -13.85 -7.31
CA GLY A 24 -2.27 -14.91 -7.69
C GLY A 24 -3.72 -14.44 -7.88
N ASN A 25 -3.99 -13.15 -8.04
CA ASN A 25 -5.33 -12.62 -8.25
C ASN A 25 -5.73 -12.59 -9.73
N ARG A 26 -7.05 -12.62 -10.00
CA ARG A 26 -7.60 -12.40 -11.34
C ARG A 26 -7.73 -10.91 -11.59
N VAL A 27 -6.89 -10.36 -12.47
CA VAL A 27 -6.77 -8.91 -12.67
C VAL A 27 -7.36 -8.48 -13.99
N THR A 28 -8.19 -7.43 -13.96
CA THR A 28 -8.67 -6.70 -15.13
C THR A 28 -8.24 -5.24 -15.04
N LEU A 29 -7.48 -4.75 -16.02
CA LEU A 29 -7.09 -3.35 -16.13
C LEU A 29 -7.97 -2.65 -17.16
N LEU A 30 -8.60 -1.55 -16.76
CA LEU A 30 -9.47 -0.72 -17.57
C LEU A 30 -8.77 0.60 -17.92
N GLU A 31 -8.59 0.88 -19.20
CA GLU A 31 -7.98 2.12 -19.70
C GLU A 31 -8.92 2.78 -20.73
N LYS A 32 -9.23 4.06 -20.51
CA LYS A 32 -10.12 4.82 -21.41
C LYS A 32 -9.48 5.18 -22.76
N ASN A 33 -8.16 5.26 -22.81
CA ASN A 33 -7.43 5.54 -24.05
C ASN A 33 -7.26 4.30 -24.93
N GLU A 34 -6.80 4.53 -26.15
CA GLU A 34 -6.47 3.50 -27.14
C GLU A 34 -5.15 2.76 -26.87
N LYS A 35 -4.33 3.26 -25.90
CA LYS A 35 -3.05 2.65 -25.52
C LYS A 35 -2.70 2.92 -24.07
N LEU A 36 -1.89 2.03 -23.51
CA LEU A 36 -1.35 2.16 -22.16
C LEU A 36 -0.23 3.22 -22.09
N GLY A 37 0.01 3.77 -20.90
CA GLY A 37 1.19 4.56 -20.58
C GLY A 37 1.33 5.89 -21.30
N LYS A 38 0.27 6.49 -21.83
CA LYS A 38 0.35 7.73 -22.65
C LYS A 38 1.21 8.82 -22.02
N LYS A 39 1.09 9.05 -20.70
CA LYS A 39 1.88 10.05 -20.02
C LYS A 39 3.36 9.63 -19.87
N ILE A 40 3.67 8.34 -19.81
CA ILE A 40 5.05 7.85 -19.72
C ILE A 40 5.82 8.25 -21.00
N TYR A 41 5.19 8.16 -22.18
CA TYR A 41 5.83 8.49 -23.46
C TYR A 41 6.31 9.94 -23.57
N ILE A 42 5.72 10.89 -22.82
CA ILE A 42 6.11 12.30 -22.86
C ILE A 42 7.09 12.68 -21.75
N THR A 43 7.31 11.79 -20.77
CA THR A 43 8.24 12.06 -19.66
C THR A 43 9.69 12.09 -20.12
N GLY A 44 10.52 12.95 -19.51
CA GLY A 44 11.93 13.06 -19.86
C GLY A 44 12.19 13.39 -21.34
N LYS A 45 11.30 14.15 -21.99
CA LYS A 45 11.36 14.45 -23.43
C LYS A 45 11.36 13.21 -24.31
N GLY A 46 10.57 12.21 -23.96
CA GLY A 46 10.45 10.92 -24.68
C GLY A 46 11.44 9.86 -24.25
N ARG A 47 12.38 10.16 -23.35
CA ARG A 47 13.41 9.22 -22.84
C ARG A 47 12.95 8.44 -21.61
N CYS A 48 12.00 8.93 -20.86
CA CYS A 48 11.49 8.45 -19.59
C CYS A 48 12.57 8.37 -18.47
N ASN A 49 12.73 9.46 -17.73
CA ASN A 49 13.42 9.40 -16.43
C ASN A 49 12.52 8.66 -15.43
N PHE A 50 12.64 7.33 -15.35
CA PHE A 50 11.64 6.51 -14.67
C PHE A 50 11.85 6.38 -13.17
N THR A 51 13.08 6.65 -12.65
CA THR A 51 13.38 6.74 -11.22
C THR A 51 14.64 7.57 -10.98
N ASN A 52 15.07 7.66 -9.73
CA ASN A 52 16.31 8.29 -9.31
C ASN A 52 17.13 7.32 -8.46
N ALA A 53 18.40 7.14 -8.78
CA ALA A 53 19.32 6.22 -8.10
C ALA A 53 19.98 6.83 -6.84
N CYS A 54 19.36 7.87 -6.25
CA CYS A 54 19.81 8.45 -4.98
C CYS A 54 19.53 7.51 -3.80
N ASP A 55 20.19 7.78 -2.67
CA ASP A 55 19.91 7.07 -1.45
C ASP A 55 18.51 7.42 -0.88
N ARG A 56 18.11 6.69 0.14
CA ARG A 56 16.78 6.84 0.75
C ARG A 56 16.57 8.23 1.37
N GLU A 57 17.56 8.80 2.02
CA GLU A 57 17.44 10.10 2.69
C GLU A 57 17.25 11.19 1.65
N GLU A 58 18.10 11.23 0.63
CA GLU A 58 17.97 12.17 -0.50
C GLU A 58 16.62 11.98 -1.21
N PHE A 59 16.13 10.75 -1.39
CA PHE A 59 14.82 10.51 -1.98
C PHE A 59 13.71 11.24 -1.22
N PHE A 60 13.64 11.06 0.10
CA PHE A 60 12.58 11.67 0.91
C PHE A 60 12.71 13.19 1.04
N ASP A 61 13.91 13.74 0.95
CA ASP A 61 14.15 15.19 0.87
C ASP A 61 13.56 15.82 -0.40
N LYS A 62 13.39 15.06 -1.46
CA LYS A 62 12.78 15.51 -2.73
C LYS A 62 11.26 15.35 -2.76
N ILE A 63 10.65 14.70 -1.77
CA ILE A 63 9.19 14.59 -1.64
C ILE A 63 8.66 15.84 -0.94
N VAL A 64 7.83 16.60 -1.64
CA VAL A 64 7.36 17.92 -1.17
C VAL A 64 6.13 17.78 -0.26
N THR A 65 5.19 16.90 -0.63
CA THR A 65 3.92 16.74 0.08
C THR A 65 3.83 15.35 0.69
N ASN A 66 3.51 15.27 1.99
CA ASN A 66 3.25 14.04 2.75
C ASN A 66 4.33 12.93 2.63
N PRO A 67 5.65 13.22 2.77
CA PRO A 67 6.71 12.22 2.57
C PRO A 67 6.56 10.99 3.49
N ARG A 68 6.11 11.17 4.73
CA ARG A 68 5.96 10.07 5.69
C ARG A 68 4.93 9.01 5.25
N PHE A 69 3.93 9.40 4.48
CA PHE A 69 2.93 8.49 3.92
C PHE A 69 3.56 7.43 3.00
N LEU A 70 4.65 7.78 2.31
CA LEU A 70 5.33 6.90 1.36
C LEU A 70 6.25 5.86 2.00
N TYR A 71 6.58 5.94 3.30
CA TYR A 71 7.58 5.07 3.91
C TYR A 71 7.32 3.58 3.68
N SER A 72 6.08 3.13 3.86
CA SER A 72 5.72 1.73 3.62
C SER A 72 5.77 1.34 2.14
N ALA A 73 5.30 2.22 1.25
CA ALA A 73 5.30 1.97 -0.19
C ALA A 73 6.72 1.90 -0.73
N PHE A 74 7.59 2.85 -0.36
CA PHE A 74 8.99 2.88 -0.77
C PHE A 74 9.81 1.72 -0.18
N HIS A 75 9.52 1.32 1.07
CA HIS A 75 10.17 0.14 1.65
C HIS A 75 9.75 -1.16 0.95
N THR A 76 8.51 -1.22 0.44
CA THR A 76 8.00 -2.40 -0.27
C THR A 76 8.50 -2.47 -1.71
N PHE A 77 8.73 -1.32 -2.35
CA PHE A 77 9.24 -1.20 -3.71
C PHE A 77 10.03 0.09 -3.85
N SER A 78 11.32 0.01 -3.61
CA SER A 78 12.28 1.13 -3.64
C SER A 78 12.66 1.52 -5.07
N ASN A 79 13.48 2.55 -5.20
CA ASN A 79 14.09 2.93 -6.46
C ASN A 79 15.09 1.89 -6.98
N GLU A 80 15.78 1.19 -6.09
CA GLU A 80 16.66 0.06 -6.44
C GLU A 80 15.82 -1.11 -6.97
N ASP A 81 14.71 -1.44 -6.29
CA ASP A 81 13.75 -2.46 -6.74
C ASP A 81 13.15 -2.10 -8.10
N ALA A 82 12.87 -0.81 -8.36
CA ALA A 82 12.38 -0.36 -9.65
C ALA A 82 13.42 -0.56 -10.76
N MET A 83 14.69 -0.22 -10.54
CA MET A 83 15.74 -0.47 -11.51
C MET A 83 15.90 -1.97 -11.77
N ALA A 84 16.02 -2.79 -10.74
CA ALA A 84 16.11 -4.24 -10.84
C ALA A 84 14.89 -4.84 -11.58
N PHE A 85 13.66 -4.38 -11.25
CA PHE A 85 12.44 -4.85 -11.91
C PHE A 85 12.50 -4.71 -13.43
N PHE A 86 12.98 -3.57 -13.93
CA PHE A 86 13.07 -3.32 -15.37
C PHE A 86 14.26 -4.05 -16.00
N GLU A 87 15.42 -4.12 -15.33
CA GLU A 87 16.60 -4.84 -15.82
C GLU A 87 16.37 -6.34 -15.92
N ASP A 88 15.77 -6.96 -14.90
CA ASP A 88 15.43 -8.39 -14.88
C ASP A 88 14.47 -8.79 -16.01
N ARG A 89 13.71 -7.80 -16.53
CA ARG A 89 12.76 -7.97 -17.63
C ARG A 89 13.31 -7.50 -18.97
N GLY A 90 14.62 -7.34 -19.08
CA GLY A 90 15.34 -7.11 -20.33
C GLY A 90 15.39 -5.65 -20.79
N MET A 91 15.16 -4.67 -19.91
CA MET A 91 15.38 -3.25 -20.18
C MET A 91 16.64 -2.75 -19.47
N PRO A 92 17.80 -2.66 -20.14
CA PRO A 92 19.03 -2.14 -19.53
C PRO A 92 18.84 -0.69 -19.09
N VAL A 93 19.37 -0.37 -17.89
CA VAL A 93 19.26 0.94 -17.25
C VAL A 93 20.59 1.67 -17.27
N LYS A 94 20.57 2.99 -17.46
CA LYS A 94 21.71 3.88 -17.26
C LYS A 94 21.35 4.98 -16.27
N VAL A 95 22.33 5.37 -15.46
CA VAL A 95 22.22 6.49 -14.52
C VAL A 95 23.02 7.67 -15.05
N GLU A 96 22.37 8.82 -15.17
CA GLU A 96 22.96 10.09 -15.63
C GLU A 96 23.16 11.07 -14.48
N ARG A 97 23.76 12.23 -14.78
CA ARG A 97 24.01 13.29 -13.80
C ARG A 97 22.75 13.59 -12.97
N GLY A 98 22.92 13.71 -11.65
CA GLY A 98 21.81 13.92 -10.69
C GLY A 98 21.05 12.63 -10.40
N ASN A 99 21.72 11.48 -10.51
CA ASN A 99 21.21 10.14 -10.20
C ASN A 99 19.94 9.76 -10.99
N ARG A 100 19.69 10.40 -12.14
CA ARG A 100 18.51 10.14 -12.97
C ARG A 100 18.66 8.85 -13.75
N ALA A 101 17.71 7.91 -13.57
CA ALA A 101 17.72 6.62 -14.24
C ALA A 101 16.86 6.64 -15.52
N PHE A 102 17.41 6.14 -16.61
CA PHE A 102 16.81 6.07 -17.94
C PHE A 102 17.01 4.68 -18.56
N PRO A 103 16.14 4.24 -19.49
CA PRO A 103 16.48 3.16 -20.40
C PRO A 103 17.75 3.48 -21.18
N VAL A 104 18.63 2.51 -21.41
CA VAL A 104 19.83 2.69 -22.24
C VAL A 104 19.47 3.12 -23.67
N SER A 105 18.35 2.65 -24.18
CA SER A 105 17.81 3.00 -25.51
C SER A 105 17.37 4.46 -25.66
N ASP A 106 17.17 5.18 -24.57
CA ASP A 106 16.54 6.52 -24.54
C ASP A 106 15.09 6.54 -25.08
N HIS A 107 14.38 5.41 -25.04
CA HIS A 107 12.99 5.30 -25.50
C HIS A 107 12.03 4.99 -24.34
N ALA A 108 11.09 5.91 -24.08
CA ALA A 108 10.03 5.71 -23.08
C ALA A 108 9.10 4.52 -23.40
N SER A 109 9.07 4.08 -24.66
CA SER A 109 8.33 2.90 -25.09
C SER A 109 8.80 1.61 -24.41
N ASP A 110 10.08 1.51 -24.06
CA ASP A 110 10.62 0.29 -23.47
C ASP A 110 10.08 0.08 -22.04
N VAL A 111 9.90 1.16 -21.28
CA VAL A 111 9.26 1.12 -19.96
C VAL A 111 7.82 0.58 -20.07
N THR A 112 7.04 1.08 -21.02
CA THR A 112 5.66 0.63 -21.22
C THR A 112 5.58 -0.78 -21.79
N LYS A 113 6.54 -1.16 -22.63
CA LYS A 113 6.64 -2.50 -23.19
C LYS A 113 6.91 -3.54 -22.11
N VAL A 114 7.89 -3.31 -21.23
CA VAL A 114 8.20 -4.22 -20.13
C VAL A 114 6.96 -4.47 -19.26
N LEU A 115 6.25 -3.43 -18.85
CA LEU A 115 5.04 -3.57 -18.04
C LEU A 115 3.92 -4.29 -18.79
N SER A 116 3.73 -3.99 -20.07
CA SER A 116 2.71 -4.63 -20.91
C SER A 116 3.00 -6.12 -21.12
N ASP A 117 4.24 -6.46 -21.42
CA ASP A 117 4.68 -7.84 -21.63
C ASP A 117 4.55 -8.65 -20.33
N GLU A 118 4.89 -8.05 -19.19
CA GLU A 118 4.76 -8.68 -17.88
C GLU A 118 3.29 -8.89 -17.49
N MET A 119 2.42 -7.91 -17.70
CA MET A 119 0.98 -8.08 -17.49
C MET A 119 0.42 -9.21 -18.35
N LYS A 120 0.86 -9.31 -19.62
CA LYS A 120 0.46 -10.40 -20.52
C LYS A 120 0.95 -11.76 -20.02
N ARG A 121 2.23 -11.86 -19.59
CA ARG A 121 2.83 -13.08 -19.01
C ARG A 121 2.05 -13.57 -17.78
N LEU A 122 1.58 -12.65 -16.96
CA LEU A 122 0.82 -12.93 -15.73
C LEU A 122 -0.68 -13.13 -15.97
N GLY A 123 -1.17 -13.05 -17.20
CA GLY A 123 -2.57 -13.27 -17.55
C GLY A 123 -3.51 -12.13 -17.16
N VAL A 124 -3.02 -10.89 -17.05
CA VAL A 124 -3.85 -9.71 -16.82
C VAL A 124 -4.72 -9.42 -18.03
N THR A 125 -6.03 -9.28 -17.81
CA THR A 125 -6.97 -8.86 -18.86
C THR A 125 -6.92 -7.34 -19.01
N VAL A 126 -6.43 -6.84 -20.15
CA VAL A 126 -6.38 -5.41 -20.46
C VAL A 126 -7.54 -5.02 -21.37
N ARG A 127 -8.36 -4.04 -20.97
CA ARG A 127 -9.47 -3.49 -21.76
C ARG A 127 -9.18 -2.02 -22.05
N LEU A 128 -8.82 -1.72 -23.30
CA LEU A 128 -8.62 -0.37 -23.83
C LEU A 128 -9.94 0.25 -24.29
N ARG A 129 -9.98 1.57 -24.45
CA ARG A 129 -11.17 2.35 -24.80
C ARG A 129 -12.34 2.05 -23.88
N CYS A 130 -12.04 1.82 -22.61
CA CYS A 130 -12.97 1.39 -21.60
C CYS A 130 -13.05 2.47 -20.49
N GLU A 131 -13.98 3.38 -20.64
CA GLU A 131 -14.19 4.49 -19.73
C GLU A 131 -15.07 4.07 -18.55
N VAL A 132 -14.60 4.35 -17.34
CA VAL A 132 -15.32 4.09 -16.08
C VAL A 132 -16.16 5.32 -15.72
N SER A 133 -17.45 5.10 -15.45
CA SER A 133 -18.39 6.13 -15.00
C SER A 133 -18.58 6.18 -13.48
N GLY A 134 -18.32 5.08 -12.77
CA GLY A 134 -18.49 5.00 -11.32
C GLY A 134 -17.98 3.72 -10.70
N ILE A 135 -17.86 3.75 -9.36
CA ILE A 135 -17.54 2.61 -8.51
C ILE A 135 -18.84 2.18 -7.82
N GLU A 136 -19.16 0.90 -7.89
CA GLU A 136 -20.30 0.31 -7.21
C GLU A 136 -19.88 -0.15 -5.81
N THR A 137 -20.71 0.16 -4.82
CA THR A 137 -20.49 -0.24 -3.43
C THR A 137 -21.76 -0.83 -2.85
N VAL A 138 -21.57 -1.71 -1.87
CA VAL A 138 -22.65 -2.27 -1.05
C VAL A 138 -22.45 -1.86 0.41
N PRO A 139 -23.53 -1.74 1.20
CA PRO A 139 -23.40 -1.50 2.64
C PRO A 139 -22.51 -2.57 3.29
N TYR A 140 -21.55 -2.15 4.10
CA TYR A 140 -20.68 -3.05 4.84
C TYR A 140 -20.84 -2.76 6.34
N ARG A 141 -21.12 -3.82 7.12
CA ARG A 141 -21.09 -3.74 8.58
C ARG A 141 -19.88 -4.51 9.04
N GLY A 142 -18.87 -3.80 9.52
CA GLY A 142 -17.65 -4.38 10.04
C GLY A 142 -17.92 -5.37 11.17
N THR A 143 -17.14 -6.43 11.23
CA THR A 143 -17.25 -7.51 12.23
C THR A 143 -16.35 -7.28 13.44
N GLY A 144 -15.53 -6.23 13.46
CA GLY A 144 -14.55 -5.96 14.51
C GLY A 144 -14.58 -4.51 15.02
N LYS A 145 -14.23 -4.30 16.31
CA LYS A 145 -14.11 -2.97 16.97
C LYS A 145 -13.14 -2.00 16.26
N LYS A 146 -12.35 -2.46 15.29
CA LYS A 146 -11.37 -1.66 14.51
C LYS A 146 -11.81 -1.39 13.07
N ASP A 147 -12.92 -1.97 12.61
CA ASP A 147 -13.42 -1.78 11.25
C ASP A 147 -14.14 -0.45 11.16
N THR A 148 -13.55 0.49 10.43
CA THR A 148 -14.12 1.84 10.20
C THR A 148 -14.93 1.93 8.91
N TRP A 149 -14.98 0.86 8.12
CA TRP A 149 -15.66 0.84 6.82
C TRP A 149 -17.17 0.82 6.95
N ASN A 150 -17.84 1.70 6.20
CA ASN A 150 -19.29 1.76 6.10
C ASN A 150 -19.83 1.08 4.83
N ALA A 151 -18.95 0.83 3.86
CA ALA A 151 -19.27 0.21 2.58
C ALA A 151 -18.11 -0.68 2.11
N ALA A 152 -18.39 -1.59 1.19
CA ALA A 152 -17.40 -2.38 0.46
C ALA A 152 -17.63 -2.24 -1.04
N VAL A 153 -16.57 -2.34 -1.84
CA VAL A 153 -16.70 -2.35 -3.30
C VAL A 153 -17.39 -3.62 -3.76
N SER A 154 -18.16 -3.54 -4.84
CA SER A 154 -18.80 -4.69 -5.50
C SER A 154 -18.50 -4.76 -6.99
N GLY A 155 -18.15 -3.64 -7.62
CA GLY A 155 -17.83 -3.59 -9.04
C GLY A 155 -17.54 -2.19 -9.56
N VAL A 156 -17.28 -2.12 -10.85
CA VAL A 156 -17.01 -0.88 -11.59
C VAL A 156 -18.03 -0.74 -12.71
N ARG A 157 -18.72 0.40 -12.80
CA ARG A 157 -19.65 0.72 -13.89
C ARG A 157 -18.93 1.43 -15.01
N LEU A 158 -19.08 0.93 -16.22
CA LEU A 158 -18.55 1.53 -17.43
C LEU A 158 -19.52 2.57 -18.01
N SER A 159 -19.01 3.49 -18.85
CA SER A 159 -19.83 4.56 -19.46
C SER A 159 -20.94 4.06 -20.37
N HIS A 160 -20.81 2.85 -20.94
CA HIS A 160 -21.85 2.21 -21.74
C HIS A 160 -22.83 1.31 -20.95
N GLY A 161 -22.77 1.35 -19.61
CA GLY A 161 -23.72 0.68 -18.72
C GLY A 161 -23.31 -0.71 -18.21
N GLU A 162 -22.29 -1.34 -18.78
CA GLU A 162 -21.76 -2.62 -18.26
C GLU A 162 -21.19 -2.45 -16.84
N THR A 163 -21.45 -3.41 -15.95
CA THR A 163 -20.80 -3.50 -14.64
C THR A 163 -19.80 -4.65 -14.62
N VAL A 164 -18.55 -4.34 -14.26
CA VAL A 164 -17.47 -5.31 -14.07
C VAL A 164 -17.38 -5.63 -12.58
N PRO A 165 -17.72 -6.83 -12.12
CA PRO A 165 -17.69 -7.18 -10.70
C PRO A 165 -16.27 -7.24 -10.19
N ALA A 166 -16.05 -6.74 -8.96
CA ALA A 166 -14.74 -6.66 -8.31
C ALA A 166 -14.83 -6.88 -6.81
N ASP A 167 -13.85 -7.58 -6.26
CA ASP A 167 -13.64 -7.74 -4.82
C ASP A 167 -12.67 -6.67 -4.29
N VAL A 168 -11.78 -6.17 -5.17
CA VAL A 168 -10.87 -5.05 -4.91
C VAL A 168 -10.80 -4.16 -6.15
N ILE A 169 -10.84 -2.84 -5.93
CA ILE A 169 -10.70 -1.83 -6.98
C ILE A 169 -9.49 -0.95 -6.63
N ILE A 170 -8.59 -0.80 -7.61
CA ILE A 170 -7.43 0.10 -7.50
C ILE A 170 -7.63 1.27 -8.46
N VAL A 171 -7.76 2.47 -7.91
CA VAL A 171 -7.89 3.71 -8.69
C VAL A 171 -6.51 4.31 -8.91
N ALA A 172 -6.06 4.35 -10.16
CA ALA A 172 -4.73 4.80 -10.59
C ALA A 172 -4.81 5.71 -11.83
N THR A 173 -5.82 6.60 -11.86
CA THR A 173 -6.19 7.42 -13.02
C THR A 173 -5.29 8.63 -13.26
N GLY A 174 -4.29 8.87 -12.40
CA GLY A 174 -3.46 10.07 -12.42
C GLY A 174 -4.19 11.32 -11.91
N GLY A 175 -3.56 12.48 -12.09
CA GLY A 175 -4.08 13.78 -11.66
C GLY A 175 -4.81 14.56 -12.76
N LEU A 176 -4.45 15.84 -12.89
CA LEU A 176 -4.98 16.78 -13.90
C LEU A 176 -3.90 17.25 -14.90
N SER A 177 -2.64 16.89 -14.67
CA SER A 177 -1.53 17.30 -15.52
C SER A 177 -1.49 16.54 -16.84
N TYR A 178 -1.24 17.24 -17.94
CA TYR A 178 -1.33 16.74 -19.31
C TYR A 178 -2.67 16.06 -19.62
N PRO A 179 -3.81 16.78 -19.58
CA PRO A 179 -5.15 16.21 -19.76
C PRO A 179 -5.32 15.40 -21.06
N SER A 180 -4.58 15.75 -22.12
CA SER A 180 -4.55 15.02 -23.40
C SER A 180 -4.05 13.57 -23.28
N THR A 181 -3.37 13.23 -22.19
CA THR A 181 -2.93 11.86 -21.91
C THR A 181 -3.99 11.00 -21.20
N GLY A 182 -5.12 11.59 -20.83
CA GLY A 182 -6.19 10.93 -20.10
C GLY A 182 -6.29 11.29 -18.62
N SER A 183 -5.40 12.13 -18.10
CA SER A 183 -5.43 12.62 -16.71
C SER A 183 -6.45 13.76 -16.56
N THR A 184 -7.74 13.42 -16.53
CA THR A 184 -8.88 14.37 -16.54
C THR A 184 -9.54 14.52 -15.17
N GLY A 185 -9.00 13.89 -14.13
CA GLY A 185 -9.49 14.00 -12.75
C GLY A 185 -10.64 13.06 -12.42
N ASP A 186 -10.89 12.01 -13.21
CA ASP A 186 -11.97 11.04 -12.98
C ASP A 186 -11.83 10.37 -11.59
N GLY A 187 -10.63 10.01 -11.19
CA GLY A 187 -10.37 9.39 -9.90
C GLY A 187 -10.71 10.28 -8.71
N TYR A 188 -10.58 11.59 -8.83
CA TYR A 188 -11.03 12.51 -7.78
C TYR A 188 -12.53 12.45 -7.60
N ARG A 189 -13.30 12.41 -8.71
CA ARG A 189 -14.76 12.25 -8.66
C ARG A 189 -15.17 10.91 -8.04
N PHE A 190 -14.42 9.84 -8.31
CA PHE A 190 -14.67 8.54 -7.70
C PHE A 190 -14.39 8.57 -6.20
N ALA A 191 -13.28 9.20 -5.78
CA ALA A 191 -12.92 9.36 -4.38
C ALA A 191 -13.95 10.20 -3.61
N GLU A 192 -14.36 11.34 -4.16
CA GLU A 192 -15.38 12.23 -3.56
C GLU A 192 -16.72 11.50 -3.40
N LYS A 193 -17.17 10.73 -4.42
CA LYS A 193 -18.38 9.91 -4.33
C LYS A 193 -18.29 8.77 -3.31
N ALA A 194 -17.10 8.27 -3.06
CA ALA A 194 -16.82 7.26 -2.03
C ALA A 194 -16.67 7.88 -0.63
N GLY A 195 -16.86 9.19 -0.47
CA GLY A 195 -16.81 9.92 0.80
C GLY A 195 -15.42 10.44 1.17
N HIS A 196 -14.41 10.31 0.29
CA HIS A 196 -13.08 10.81 0.55
C HIS A 196 -12.97 12.33 0.35
N THR A 197 -12.15 12.94 1.17
CA THR A 197 -11.71 14.32 1.01
C THR A 197 -10.68 14.39 -0.10
N VAL A 198 -10.84 15.36 -1.01
CA VAL A 198 -9.85 15.70 -2.04
C VAL A 198 -9.31 17.09 -1.77
N THR A 199 -8.02 17.20 -1.51
CA THR A 199 -7.35 18.49 -1.21
C THR A 199 -7.34 19.40 -2.43
N LYS A 200 -7.08 20.72 -2.21
CA LYS A 200 -7.04 21.70 -3.30
C LYS A 200 -5.97 21.30 -4.31
N ARG A 201 -6.38 21.09 -5.56
CA ARG A 201 -5.49 20.73 -6.67
C ARG A 201 -4.92 21.99 -7.33
N SER A 202 -3.64 21.96 -7.66
CA SER A 202 -2.94 23.01 -8.40
C SER A 202 -1.88 22.39 -9.33
N PRO A 203 -1.58 23.06 -10.48
CA PRO A 203 -0.45 22.64 -11.31
C PRO A 203 0.85 22.79 -10.53
N SER A 204 1.75 21.79 -10.63
CA SER A 204 3.05 21.78 -9.96
C SER A 204 4.15 21.42 -10.96
N LEU A 205 5.38 21.86 -10.68
CA LEU A 205 6.52 21.73 -11.57
C LEU A 205 6.20 22.35 -12.95
N VAL A 206 5.84 23.63 -12.94
CA VAL A 206 5.42 24.41 -14.11
C VAL A 206 6.36 25.56 -14.38
N SER A 207 6.28 26.13 -15.58
CA SER A 207 6.94 27.38 -15.93
C SER A 207 6.39 28.57 -15.11
N LEU A 208 7.17 29.62 -15.00
CA LEU A 208 6.77 30.93 -14.46
C LEU A 208 6.58 31.91 -15.60
N SER A 209 5.47 32.65 -15.58
CA SER A 209 5.26 33.79 -16.44
C SER A 209 5.89 35.04 -15.81
N ALA A 210 6.58 35.86 -16.63
CA ALA A 210 7.23 37.06 -16.21
C ALA A 210 6.60 38.29 -16.87
N GLN A 211 6.73 39.45 -16.22
CA GLN A 211 6.25 40.73 -16.74
C GLN A 211 7.12 41.24 -17.91
N GLU A 212 8.40 40.87 -17.93
CA GLU A 212 9.41 41.38 -18.82
C GLU A 212 9.27 40.80 -20.24
N PRO A 213 8.99 41.64 -21.27
CA PRO A 213 8.74 41.19 -22.65
C PRO A 213 9.95 40.51 -23.28
N PHE A 214 11.15 40.84 -22.87
CA PHE A 214 12.39 40.29 -23.41
C PHE A 214 12.55 38.78 -23.15
N CYS A 215 11.74 38.19 -22.29
CA CYS A 215 11.72 36.74 -22.13
C CYS A 215 11.41 36.01 -23.45
N SER A 216 10.54 36.59 -24.28
CA SER A 216 10.22 36.05 -25.61
C SER A 216 11.39 36.16 -26.60
N GLU A 217 12.20 37.20 -26.49
CA GLU A 217 13.41 37.39 -27.32
C GLU A 217 14.53 36.45 -26.94
N LEU A 218 14.57 36.04 -25.64
CA LEU A 218 15.50 35.06 -25.11
C LEU A 218 14.96 33.61 -25.18
N MET A 219 13.81 33.37 -25.81
CA MET A 219 13.20 32.06 -25.90
C MET A 219 14.19 30.99 -26.41
N GLY A 220 14.29 29.88 -25.67
CA GLY A 220 15.22 28.79 -25.98
C GLY A 220 16.61 28.94 -25.37
N LEU A 221 16.97 30.13 -24.87
CA LEU A 221 18.23 30.32 -24.17
C LEU A 221 18.22 29.54 -22.84
N THR A 222 19.19 28.67 -22.68
CA THR A 222 19.43 27.91 -21.44
C THR A 222 20.62 28.49 -20.69
N LEU A 223 20.40 28.95 -19.47
CA LEU A 223 21.44 29.36 -18.53
C LEU A 223 21.83 28.14 -17.69
N ARG A 224 23.09 27.75 -17.80
CA ARG A 224 23.65 26.64 -16.98
C ARG A 224 24.35 27.26 -15.75
N ASN A 225 24.23 26.56 -14.60
CA ASN A 225 24.94 26.95 -13.38
C ASN A 225 24.64 28.35 -12.91
N VAL A 226 23.37 28.72 -12.80
CA VAL A 226 22.92 29.99 -12.22
C VAL A 226 22.34 29.78 -10.83
N GLY A 227 22.52 30.77 -9.95
CA GLY A 227 21.79 30.86 -8.70
C GLY A 227 20.42 31.48 -8.95
N VAL A 228 19.39 30.97 -8.33
CA VAL A 228 18.03 31.49 -8.44
C VAL A 228 17.46 31.73 -7.06
N ARG A 229 16.93 32.93 -6.81
CA ARG A 229 16.31 33.32 -5.55
C ARG A 229 14.96 33.97 -5.82
N VAL A 230 13.91 33.50 -5.16
CA VAL A 230 12.56 34.08 -5.24
C VAL A 230 12.29 34.86 -3.98
N ILE A 231 11.97 36.15 -4.14
CA ILE A 231 11.74 37.09 -3.03
C ILE A 231 10.36 37.71 -3.14
N LYS A 232 9.65 37.79 -2.01
CA LYS A 232 8.37 38.47 -1.89
C LYS A 232 8.33 39.25 -0.56
N GLN A 233 8.09 40.57 -0.61
CA GLN A 233 8.05 41.42 0.59
C GLN A 233 9.28 41.23 1.49
N ASP A 234 10.47 41.20 0.87
CA ASP A 234 11.79 40.99 1.50
C ASP A 234 12.01 39.61 2.16
N GLU A 235 11.04 38.70 2.07
CA GLU A 235 11.20 37.32 2.47
C GLU A 235 11.74 36.46 1.30
N THR A 236 12.83 35.73 1.52
CA THR A 236 13.30 34.73 0.56
C THR A 236 12.42 33.48 0.65
N LEU A 237 11.57 33.25 -0.36
CA LEU A 237 10.67 32.11 -0.44
C LEU A 237 11.37 30.83 -0.90
N TYR A 238 12.38 30.99 -1.76
CA TYR A 238 13.11 29.90 -2.38
C TYR A 238 14.50 30.36 -2.81
N GLU A 239 15.48 29.48 -2.66
CA GLU A 239 16.83 29.65 -3.18
C GLU A 239 17.38 28.32 -3.62
N ASP A 240 18.00 28.26 -4.81
CA ASP A 240 18.59 27.05 -5.36
C ASP A 240 19.60 27.43 -6.47
N PHE A 241 20.35 26.40 -6.92
CA PHE A 241 21.36 26.51 -7.97
C PHE A 241 21.11 25.46 -9.05
N GLY A 242 21.15 25.88 -10.32
CA GLY A 242 20.94 24.94 -11.40
C GLY A 242 20.76 25.55 -12.78
N GLU A 243 19.98 24.87 -13.61
CA GLU A 243 19.70 25.24 -14.99
C GLU A 243 18.34 25.96 -15.09
N LEU A 244 18.33 27.10 -15.80
CA LEU A 244 17.16 27.92 -16.09
C LEU A 244 17.01 28.06 -17.61
N LEU A 245 15.78 27.95 -18.10
CA LEU A 245 15.41 28.06 -19.52
C LEU A 245 14.46 29.25 -19.72
N PHE A 246 14.76 30.16 -20.64
CA PHE A 246 13.82 31.18 -21.08
C PHE A 246 12.76 30.60 -22.01
N THR A 247 11.51 31.00 -21.80
CA THR A 247 10.34 30.64 -22.62
C THR A 247 9.69 31.88 -23.22
N HIS A 248 8.73 31.67 -24.08
CA HIS A 248 8.00 32.79 -24.71
C HIS A 248 7.21 33.69 -23.74
N LYS A 249 6.92 33.21 -22.52
CA LYS A 249 6.17 33.95 -21.49
C LYS A 249 6.96 34.22 -20.20
N GLY A 250 8.18 33.70 -20.10
CA GLY A 250 8.97 33.85 -18.87
C GLY A 250 10.07 32.80 -18.77
N VAL A 251 10.09 32.01 -17.72
CA VAL A 251 11.17 31.06 -17.45
C VAL A 251 10.67 29.67 -17.01
N SER A 252 11.49 28.67 -17.28
CA SER A 252 11.31 27.27 -16.92
C SER A 252 12.68 26.65 -16.58
N GLY A 253 12.80 25.35 -16.61
CA GLY A 253 14.02 24.61 -16.29
C GLY A 253 14.02 24.04 -14.87
N PRO A 254 14.95 23.14 -14.57
CA PRO A 254 14.90 22.35 -13.32
C PRO A 254 14.77 23.18 -12.05
N VAL A 255 15.52 24.28 -11.92
CA VAL A 255 15.49 25.13 -10.73
C VAL A 255 14.17 25.90 -10.59
N VAL A 256 13.58 26.32 -11.72
CA VAL A 256 12.27 27.00 -11.74
C VAL A 256 11.14 26.03 -11.43
N LEU A 257 11.18 24.85 -12.03
CA LEU A 257 10.19 23.80 -11.74
C LEU A 257 10.21 23.40 -10.26
N SER A 258 11.39 23.27 -9.67
CA SER A 258 11.53 22.98 -8.23
C SER A 258 10.96 24.11 -7.37
N ALA A 259 11.18 25.39 -7.74
CA ALA A 259 10.58 26.54 -7.06
C ALA A 259 9.05 26.45 -7.05
N THR A 260 8.43 26.16 -8.21
CA THR A 260 6.98 26.06 -8.32
C THR A 260 6.40 24.86 -7.55
N GLY A 261 7.14 23.77 -7.44
CA GLY A 261 6.77 22.62 -6.59
C GLY A 261 6.76 22.97 -5.10
N LYS A 262 7.83 23.65 -4.62
CA LYS A 262 7.99 23.98 -3.19
C LYS A 262 7.09 25.14 -2.74
N VAL A 263 6.91 26.19 -3.58
CA VAL A 263 6.34 27.47 -3.13
C VAL A 263 5.11 27.93 -3.93
N SER A 264 4.44 27.04 -4.65
CA SER A 264 3.40 27.34 -5.65
C SER A 264 2.37 28.40 -5.28
N GLY A 265 1.87 28.44 -4.07
CA GLY A 265 0.80 29.37 -3.64
C GLY A 265 1.24 30.83 -3.41
N ARG A 266 2.54 31.14 -3.44
CA ARG A 266 3.10 32.43 -3.03
C ARG A 266 3.86 33.15 -4.14
N LEU A 267 4.03 32.55 -5.32
CA LEU A 267 4.95 33.02 -6.38
C LEU A 267 4.44 34.23 -7.17
N THR A 268 3.14 34.33 -7.43
CA THR A 268 2.59 35.46 -8.17
C THR A 268 2.83 36.77 -7.42
N GLY A 269 3.37 37.79 -8.11
CA GLY A 269 3.78 39.08 -7.54
C GLY A 269 5.12 39.04 -6.79
N SER A 270 5.89 37.94 -6.90
CA SER A 270 7.26 37.85 -6.39
C SER A 270 8.30 38.31 -7.44
N ARG A 271 9.51 38.58 -6.99
CA ARG A 271 10.69 38.81 -7.85
C ARG A 271 11.53 37.53 -7.90
N LEU A 272 11.91 37.13 -9.11
CA LEU A 272 12.89 36.10 -9.35
C LEU A 272 14.24 36.78 -9.64
N LEU A 273 15.21 36.58 -8.78
CA LEU A 273 16.57 37.09 -8.93
C LEU A 273 17.46 35.97 -9.46
N ILE A 274 18.14 36.23 -10.57
CA ILE A 274 19.03 35.25 -11.21
C ILE A 274 20.47 35.76 -11.03
N ASN A 275 21.27 34.98 -10.30
CA ASN A 275 22.72 35.22 -10.22
C ASN A 275 23.39 34.51 -11.40
N LEU A 276 23.87 35.31 -12.35
CA LEU A 276 24.53 34.82 -13.57
C LEU A 276 25.98 34.37 -13.32
N LYS A 277 26.56 34.70 -12.16
CA LYS A 277 27.95 34.41 -11.76
C LYS A 277 28.06 33.87 -10.32
N PRO A 278 27.33 32.85 -9.95
CA PRO A 278 27.25 32.39 -8.55
C PRO A 278 28.58 31.88 -7.98
N ALA A 279 29.53 31.47 -8.85
CA ALA A 279 30.85 31.00 -8.43
C ALA A 279 31.82 32.14 -8.04
N LEU A 280 31.46 33.41 -8.26
CA LEU A 280 32.32 34.56 -7.96
C LEU A 280 31.76 35.33 -6.76
N SER A 281 32.63 35.66 -5.80
CA SER A 281 32.29 36.67 -4.79
C SER A 281 32.11 38.04 -5.42
N GLU A 282 31.59 39.02 -4.67
CA GLU A 282 31.43 40.40 -5.17
C GLU A 282 32.76 41.01 -5.57
N GLU A 283 33.79 40.85 -4.74
CA GLU A 283 35.15 41.35 -4.98
C GLU A 283 35.78 40.64 -6.19
N GLN A 284 35.60 39.33 -6.33
CA GLN A 284 36.11 38.56 -7.47
C GLN A 284 35.42 38.97 -8.78
N LEU A 285 34.11 39.24 -8.74
CA LEU A 285 33.37 39.72 -9.90
C LEU A 285 33.81 41.15 -10.28
N ASP A 286 33.97 42.05 -9.31
CA ASP A 286 34.48 43.40 -9.57
C ASP A 286 35.89 43.38 -10.18
N ALA A 287 36.82 42.60 -9.61
CA ALA A 287 38.15 42.41 -10.17
C ALA A 287 38.13 41.84 -11.59
N ARG A 288 37.18 40.90 -11.86
CA ARG A 288 36.98 40.37 -13.22
C ARG A 288 36.48 41.43 -14.19
N LEU A 289 35.52 42.26 -13.78
CA LEU A 289 34.99 43.35 -14.59
C LEU A 289 36.07 44.37 -14.92
N VAL A 290 36.91 44.78 -13.95
CA VAL A 290 38.05 45.68 -14.19
C VAL A 290 38.98 45.12 -15.28
N ARG A 291 39.32 43.84 -15.18
CA ARG A 291 40.17 43.15 -16.16
C ARG A 291 39.58 43.14 -17.57
N GLU A 292 38.28 42.84 -17.69
CA GLU A 292 37.59 42.80 -18.99
C GLU A 292 37.48 44.19 -19.62
N PHE A 293 37.23 45.24 -18.82
CA PHE A 293 37.13 46.62 -19.31
C PHE A 293 38.49 47.15 -19.73
N THR A 294 39.54 46.85 -18.97
CA THR A 294 40.91 47.23 -19.32
C THR A 294 41.37 46.57 -20.62
N GLY A 295 41.17 45.25 -20.73
CA GLY A 295 41.49 44.50 -21.95
C GLY A 295 40.62 44.83 -23.17
N GLY A 296 39.43 45.40 -22.94
CA GLY A 296 38.44 45.81 -23.95
C GLY A 296 38.21 47.30 -24.05
N ALA A 297 39.18 48.14 -23.64
CA ALA A 297 39.01 49.59 -23.48
C ALA A 297 38.37 50.29 -24.69
N SER A 298 38.70 49.89 -25.92
CA SER A 298 38.14 50.44 -27.17
C SER A 298 36.84 49.78 -27.63
N LYS A 299 36.43 48.66 -27.00
CA LYS A 299 35.24 47.88 -27.38
C LYS A 299 34.00 48.39 -26.65
N GLN A 300 32.84 48.25 -27.28
CA GLN A 300 31.55 48.51 -26.62
C GLN A 300 31.27 47.49 -25.52
N LEU A 301 30.58 47.90 -24.44
CA LEU A 301 30.24 47.03 -23.30
C LEU A 301 29.44 45.79 -23.71
N ARG A 302 28.54 45.90 -24.67
CA ARG A 302 27.84 44.74 -25.24
C ARG A 302 28.80 43.65 -25.68
N THR A 303 29.88 44.02 -26.38
CA THR A 303 30.88 43.04 -26.87
C THR A 303 31.69 42.46 -25.71
N ILE A 304 32.07 43.29 -24.74
CA ILE A 304 32.83 42.84 -23.56
C ILE A 304 32.03 41.86 -22.73
N LEU A 305 30.74 42.12 -22.50
CA LEU A 305 29.85 41.25 -21.73
C LEU A 305 29.63 39.88 -22.38
N GLY A 306 29.81 39.73 -23.68
CA GLY A 306 29.78 38.43 -24.35
C GLY A 306 30.80 37.42 -23.83
N ALA A 307 31.87 37.89 -23.13
CA ALA A 307 32.79 37.00 -22.40
C ALA A 307 32.26 36.56 -21.03
N LEU A 308 31.24 37.21 -20.50
CA LEU A 308 30.68 36.96 -19.18
C LEU A 308 29.31 36.29 -19.23
N VAL A 309 28.45 36.67 -20.16
CA VAL A 309 27.10 36.15 -20.31
C VAL A 309 26.86 35.74 -21.77
N PRO A 310 25.86 34.90 -22.07
CA PRO A 310 25.44 34.69 -23.44
C PRO A 310 25.18 36.01 -24.16
N SER A 311 25.68 36.15 -25.37
CA SER A 311 25.63 37.45 -26.12
C SER A 311 24.20 38.01 -26.26
N ALA A 312 23.20 37.09 -26.37
CA ALA A 312 21.79 37.50 -26.41
C ALA A 312 21.29 38.20 -25.12
N MET A 313 21.96 37.99 -23.99
CA MET A 313 21.58 38.63 -22.72
C MET A 313 22.28 39.97 -22.47
N ALA A 314 23.37 40.26 -23.17
CA ALA A 314 24.23 41.39 -22.86
C ALA A 314 23.46 42.72 -22.78
N ASP A 315 22.61 43.01 -23.75
CA ASP A 315 21.83 44.25 -23.80
C ASP A 315 20.83 44.36 -22.65
N PHE A 316 20.19 43.25 -22.27
CA PHE A 316 19.21 43.21 -21.17
C PHE A 316 19.88 43.39 -19.80
N VAL A 317 21.07 42.83 -19.60
CA VAL A 317 21.90 43.04 -18.40
C VAL A 317 22.33 44.48 -18.29
N LEU A 318 22.81 45.11 -19.39
CA LEU A 318 23.16 46.55 -19.44
C LEU A 318 21.96 47.44 -19.15
N LYS A 319 20.81 47.13 -19.75
CA LYS A 319 19.56 47.87 -19.50
C LYS A 319 19.14 47.80 -18.02
N GLN A 320 19.24 46.65 -17.40
CA GLN A 320 18.94 46.52 -15.94
C GLN A 320 19.99 47.27 -15.08
N ALA A 321 21.23 47.37 -15.53
CA ALA A 321 22.26 48.16 -14.88
C ALA A 321 22.11 49.70 -15.11
N GLY A 322 21.19 50.11 -15.98
CA GLY A 322 21.04 51.54 -16.38
C GLY A 322 22.19 52.06 -17.24
N ILE A 323 22.78 51.18 -18.07
CA ILE A 323 23.96 51.48 -18.88
C ILE A 323 23.64 51.31 -20.37
N GLU A 324 23.98 52.28 -21.19
CA GLU A 324 23.82 52.18 -22.64
C GLU A 324 24.78 51.17 -23.25
N PRO A 325 24.31 50.30 -24.17
CA PRO A 325 25.12 49.21 -24.76
C PRO A 325 26.34 49.73 -25.58
N THR A 326 26.29 50.97 -26.02
CA THR A 326 27.29 51.61 -26.84
C THR A 326 28.49 52.18 -26.07
N VAL A 327 28.40 52.29 -24.74
CA VAL A 327 29.48 52.74 -23.85
C VAL A 327 30.71 51.85 -24.06
N ARG A 328 31.90 52.47 -24.13
CA ARG A 328 33.18 51.74 -24.30
C ARG A 328 33.78 51.35 -22.96
N GLY A 329 34.62 50.32 -22.95
CA GLY A 329 35.28 49.84 -21.74
C GLY A 329 36.07 50.94 -21.00
N ALA A 330 36.71 51.87 -21.74
CA ALA A 330 37.45 52.99 -21.16
C ALA A 330 36.56 54.04 -20.46
N GLU A 331 35.28 54.09 -20.77
CA GLU A 331 34.32 55.09 -20.26
C GLU A 331 33.59 54.61 -18.99
N VAL A 332 33.84 53.36 -18.55
CA VAL A 332 33.15 52.72 -17.42
C VAL A 332 33.61 53.35 -16.10
N THR A 333 32.70 54.05 -15.45
CA THR A 333 32.94 54.60 -14.11
C THR A 333 32.84 53.52 -13.02
N ARG A 334 33.34 53.81 -11.83
CA ARG A 334 33.19 52.94 -10.65
C ARG A 334 31.70 52.66 -10.35
N GLN A 335 30.83 53.65 -10.48
CA GLN A 335 29.40 53.53 -10.25
C GLN A 335 28.74 52.58 -11.28
N MET A 336 29.04 52.77 -12.57
CA MET A 336 28.56 51.87 -13.64
C MET A 336 28.99 50.44 -13.40
N ARG A 337 30.24 50.22 -12.98
CA ARG A 337 30.76 48.87 -12.66
C ARG A 337 30.03 48.24 -11.48
N ALA A 338 29.73 49.03 -10.42
CA ALA A 338 28.95 48.53 -9.28
C ALA A 338 27.51 48.16 -9.69
N SER A 339 26.85 49.02 -10.51
CA SER A 339 25.51 48.73 -11.04
C SER A 339 25.50 47.46 -11.91
N LEU A 340 26.53 47.30 -12.76
CA LEU A 340 26.66 46.09 -13.60
C LEU A 340 26.93 44.83 -12.77
N SER A 341 27.79 44.93 -11.76
CA SER A 341 28.02 43.82 -10.82
C SER A 341 26.71 43.40 -10.13
N SER A 342 25.94 44.39 -9.67
CA SER A 342 24.62 44.13 -9.08
C SER A 342 23.65 43.48 -10.07
N ALA A 343 23.57 43.93 -11.32
CA ALA A 343 22.71 43.39 -12.36
C ALA A 343 23.12 41.94 -12.73
N LEU A 344 24.42 41.64 -12.76
CA LEU A 344 24.92 40.28 -13.01
C LEU A 344 24.60 39.31 -11.87
N ARG A 345 24.53 39.79 -10.63
CA ARG A 345 24.22 38.96 -9.44
C ARG A 345 22.73 38.87 -9.15
N ASN A 346 21.94 39.83 -9.59
CA ASN A 346 20.51 39.94 -9.31
C ASN A 346 19.72 40.31 -10.58
N PHE A 347 19.95 39.57 -11.69
CA PHE A 347 19.14 39.75 -12.89
C PHE A 347 17.68 39.42 -12.58
N THR A 348 16.81 40.42 -12.64
CA THR A 348 15.49 40.39 -12.02
C THR A 348 14.40 40.14 -13.04
N LEU A 349 13.46 39.25 -12.71
CA LEU A 349 12.18 39.07 -13.38
C LEU A 349 11.04 39.21 -12.36
N THR A 350 9.94 39.86 -12.79
CA THR A 350 8.72 39.98 -11.98
C THR A 350 7.73 38.88 -12.36
N ILE A 351 7.37 38.02 -11.43
CA ILE A 351 6.51 36.87 -11.69
C ILE A 351 5.03 37.29 -11.69
N THR A 352 4.37 37.11 -12.83
CA THR A 352 2.95 37.46 -13.03
C THR A 352 2.00 36.26 -12.92
N GLY A 353 2.51 35.03 -13.09
CA GLY A 353 1.67 33.83 -13.03
C GLY A 353 2.47 32.53 -13.12
N LEU A 354 1.74 31.43 -13.06
CA LEU A 354 2.26 30.05 -13.22
C LEU A 354 1.65 29.43 -14.46
N GLY A 355 2.35 28.47 -15.05
CA GLY A 355 1.84 27.58 -16.10
C GLY A 355 0.63 26.79 -15.64
N GLY A 356 -0.22 26.38 -16.60
CA GLY A 356 -1.43 25.60 -16.35
C GLY A 356 -1.20 24.09 -16.38
N TYR A 357 -2.28 23.32 -16.18
CA TYR A 357 -2.24 21.84 -16.23
C TYR A 357 -1.79 21.27 -17.59
N GLN A 358 -1.88 22.03 -18.65
CA GLN A 358 -1.45 21.61 -20.00
C GLN A 358 0.06 21.33 -20.09
N GLU A 359 0.85 22.03 -19.24
CA GLU A 359 2.31 21.96 -19.21
C GLU A 359 2.85 21.50 -17.85
N ALA A 360 1.97 21.33 -16.84
CA ALA A 360 2.36 20.87 -15.52
C ALA A 360 2.93 19.45 -15.58
N VAL A 361 4.10 19.24 -14.98
CA VAL A 361 4.67 17.88 -14.91
C VAL A 361 3.81 17.00 -14.02
N VAL A 362 3.33 17.53 -12.88
CA VAL A 362 2.46 16.82 -11.94
C VAL A 362 1.37 17.74 -11.37
N THR A 363 0.35 17.13 -10.80
CA THR A 363 -0.68 17.77 -10.00
C THR A 363 -0.27 17.74 -8.53
N LYS A 364 -0.28 18.88 -7.86
CA LYS A 364 -0.18 18.99 -6.40
C LYS A 364 -1.58 18.94 -5.80
N GLY A 365 -1.73 18.25 -4.66
CA GLY A 365 -3.04 17.94 -4.08
C GLY A 365 -3.64 16.66 -4.66
N GLY A 366 -4.60 16.09 -3.97
CA GLY A 366 -5.22 14.82 -4.36
C GLY A 366 -6.06 14.21 -3.25
N VAL A 367 -6.28 12.91 -3.31
CA VAL A 367 -7.00 12.17 -2.26
C VAL A 367 -6.21 12.28 -0.95
N TYR A 368 -6.91 12.70 0.10
CA TYR A 368 -6.30 13.01 1.40
C TYR A 368 -5.73 11.76 2.05
N VAL A 369 -4.42 11.71 2.19
CA VAL A 369 -3.68 10.50 2.56
C VAL A 369 -3.97 9.99 3.98
N THR A 370 -4.50 10.83 4.89
CA THR A 370 -4.87 10.39 6.24
C THR A 370 -6.07 9.44 6.23
N GLU A 371 -6.88 9.46 5.17
CA GLU A 371 -8.02 8.56 4.95
C GLU A 371 -7.62 7.26 4.24
N ILE A 372 -6.34 7.09 3.94
CA ILE A 372 -5.76 5.92 3.29
C ILE A 372 -4.83 5.21 4.27
N ASN A 373 -4.84 3.88 4.26
CA ASN A 373 -3.91 3.08 5.01
C ASN A 373 -2.53 3.06 4.30
N PRO A 374 -1.46 3.63 4.89
CA PRO A 374 -0.16 3.72 4.22
C PRO A 374 0.54 2.36 4.03
N LYS A 375 0.07 1.29 4.68
CA LYS A 375 0.64 -0.06 4.56
C LYS A 375 0.00 -0.90 3.47
N THR A 376 -1.19 -0.51 2.98
CA THR A 376 -1.97 -1.28 1.99
C THR A 376 -2.47 -0.44 0.83
N MET A 377 -2.38 0.88 0.91
CA MET A 377 -3.02 1.85 0.01
C MET A 377 -4.55 1.76 -0.01
N GLU A 378 -5.15 1.05 0.94
CA GLU A 378 -6.61 0.86 1.03
C GLU A 378 -7.28 2.04 1.74
N SER A 379 -8.46 2.39 1.26
CA SER A 379 -9.38 3.34 1.88
C SER A 379 -9.71 2.91 3.33
N LYS A 380 -9.74 3.87 4.25
CA LYS A 380 -10.28 3.67 5.59
C LYS A 380 -11.81 3.83 5.65
N LEU A 381 -12.45 4.27 4.55
CA LEU A 381 -13.88 4.53 4.47
C LEU A 381 -14.62 3.43 3.71
N VAL A 382 -14.03 2.86 2.65
CA VAL A 382 -14.63 1.85 1.79
C VAL A 382 -13.69 0.66 1.66
N ARG A 383 -14.14 -0.49 2.11
CA ARG A 383 -13.38 -1.74 2.03
C ARG A 383 -13.16 -2.17 0.59
N GLY A 384 -11.95 -2.65 0.28
CA GLY A 384 -11.58 -3.11 -1.05
C GLY A 384 -11.30 -1.98 -2.05
N LEU A 385 -11.44 -0.69 -1.65
CA LEU A 385 -11.07 0.44 -2.49
C LEU A 385 -9.64 0.87 -2.19
N ARG A 386 -8.77 0.94 -3.20
CA ARG A 386 -7.37 1.34 -3.08
C ARG A 386 -7.03 2.47 -4.04
N PHE A 387 -6.03 3.28 -3.67
CA PHE A 387 -5.59 4.42 -4.47
C PHE A 387 -4.08 4.36 -4.70
N ALA A 388 -3.63 4.75 -5.90
CA ALA A 388 -2.21 4.74 -6.24
C ALA A 388 -1.80 5.86 -7.22
N GLY A 389 -0.54 6.25 -7.15
CA GLY A 389 0.07 7.23 -8.05
C GLY A 389 -0.32 8.69 -7.76
N GLU A 390 -0.28 9.52 -8.80
CA GLU A 390 -0.50 10.97 -8.75
C GLU A 390 -1.92 11.37 -8.29
N LEU A 391 -2.82 10.42 -8.14
CA LEU A 391 -4.15 10.64 -7.56
C LEU A 391 -4.10 10.96 -6.07
N LEU A 392 -3.10 10.44 -5.35
CA LEU A 392 -2.86 10.70 -3.94
C LEU A 392 -2.31 12.12 -3.73
N ASP A 393 -2.61 12.72 -2.58
CA ASP A 393 -2.00 14.00 -2.17
C ASP A 393 -0.53 13.78 -1.76
N VAL A 394 0.30 13.40 -2.75
CA VAL A 394 1.74 13.17 -2.62
C VAL A 394 2.42 13.59 -3.91
N ASP A 395 3.38 14.50 -3.82
CA ASP A 395 4.19 14.94 -4.96
C ASP A 395 5.65 15.16 -4.57
N GLY A 396 6.52 14.98 -5.55
CA GLY A 396 7.96 15.17 -5.42
C GLY A 396 8.50 16.12 -6.49
N LEU A 397 9.77 16.51 -6.36
CA LEU A 397 10.46 17.35 -7.33
C LEU A 397 10.72 16.63 -8.65
N THR A 398 11.31 17.34 -9.62
CA THR A 398 11.78 16.73 -10.88
C THR A 398 12.97 15.82 -10.63
N GLY A 399 13.15 14.80 -11.49
CA GLY A 399 14.31 13.90 -11.39
C GLY A 399 14.00 12.42 -11.27
N GLY A 400 12.75 12.00 -11.59
CA GLY A 400 12.31 10.59 -11.51
C GLY A 400 11.47 10.28 -10.27
N PHE A 401 11.38 11.19 -9.31
CA PHE A 401 10.71 10.98 -8.02
C PHE A 401 9.21 10.68 -8.16
N ASN A 402 8.50 11.40 -9.02
CA ASN A 402 7.06 11.22 -9.20
C ASN A 402 6.70 9.89 -9.89
N LEU A 403 7.54 9.38 -10.79
CA LEU A 403 7.36 8.03 -11.32
C LEU A 403 7.70 6.98 -10.26
N GLN A 404 8.72 7.19 -9.42
CA GLN A 404 8.98 6.30 -8.29
C GLN A 404 7.81 6.26 -7.30
N ILE A 405 7.18 7.40 -6.98
CA ILE A 405 5.94 7.43 -6.19
C ILE A 405 4.87 6.55 -6.84
N ALA A 406 4.72 6.65 -8.17
CA ALA A 406 3.74 5.86 -8.90
C ALA A 406 4.05 4.35 -8.86
N TRP A 407 5.32 3.97 -9.01
CA TRP A 407 5.76 2.58 -8.91
C TRP A 407 5.53 2.03 -7.50
N SER A 408 6.05 2.70 -6.47
CA SER A 408 5.97 2.25 -5.09
C SER A 408 4.53 2.11 -4.60
N THR A 409 3.69 3.12 -4.84
CA THR A 409 2.29 3.10 -4.41
C THR A 409 1.46 2.12 -5.24
N GLY A 410 1.73 2.01 -6.55
CA GLY A 410 1.08 1.03 -7.41
C GLY A 410 1.41 -0.40 -7.01
N TYR A 411 2.69 -0.70 -6.80
CA TYR A 411 3.13 -2.02 -6.37
C TYR A 411 2.50 -2.41 -5.03
N LEU A 412 2.54 -1.52 -4.03
CA LEU A 412 1.93 -1.77 -2.73
C LEU A 412 0.41 -1.91 -2.82
N ALA A 413 -0.27 -1.09 -3.62
CA ALA A 413 -1.71 -1.22 -3.84
C ALA A 413 -2.09 -2.56 -4.48
N GLY A 414 -1.23 -3.11 -5.34
CA GLY A 414 -1.40 -4.42 -5.95
C GLY A 414 -1.08 -5.60 -5.03
N ARG A 415 -0.33 -5.42 -3.96
CA ARG A 415 -0.02 -6.49 -3.00
C ARG A 415 -1.25 -6.88 -2.18
N ILE A 416 -2.17 -7.52 -2.86
CA ILE A 416 -3.39 -8.07 -2.28
C ILE A 416 -3.09 -9.51 -1.91
N LYS A 417 -2.76 -9.73 -0.65
CA LYS A 417 -2.60 -11.08 -0.12
C LYS A 417 -3.98 -11.72 -0.05
N GLU A 418 -4.06 -13.01 -0.27
CA GLU A 418 -5.30 -13.79 -0.25
C GLU A 418 -6.15 -13.55 1.01
N GLN A 419 -5.54 -13.07 2.09
CA GLN A 419 -6.19 -12.75 3.36
C GLN A 419 -7.04 -11.46 3.35
N GLU A 420 -6.76 -10.50 2.46
CA GLU A 420 -7.48 -9.22 2.43
C GLU A 420 -8.69 -9.25 1.49
N ALA A 421 -8.69 -10.17 0.57
CA ALA A 421 -9.70 -10.30 -0.48
C ALA A 421 -10.74 -11.41 -0.22
N LYS A 422 -10.56 -12.25 0.81
CA LYS A 422 -11.60 -13.23 1.15
C LYS A 422 -12.81 -12.52 1.73
N ALA A 423 -13.92 -12.63 1.01
CA ALA A 423 -15.23 -12.74 1.63
C ALA A 423 -15.08 -13.64 2.87
N MET A 424 -15.60 -13.18 4.02
CA MET A 424 -15.42 -13.83 5.33
C MET A 424 -15.32 -15.35 5.21
N SER A 425 -14.18 -15.92 5.65
CA SER A 425 -14.10 -17.36 5.82
C SER A 425 -15.27 -17.81 6.69
N ILE A 426 -16.01 -18.81 6.23
CA ILE A 426 -17.15 -19.33 6.99
C ILE A 426 -16.59 -20.17 8.14
N ASN A 427 -16.92 -19.74 9.35
CA ASN A 427 -16.47 -20.37 10.58
C ASN A 427 -17.68 -20.98 11.29
N ILE A 428 -17.59 -22.27 11.59
CA ILE A 428 -18.60 -23.03 12.30
C ILE A 428 -17.99 -23.45 13.64
N ALA A 429 -18.58 -22.99 14.74
CA ALA A 429 -18.18 -23.32 16.10
C ALA A 429 -19.13 -24.37 16.68
N ILE A 430 -18.57 -25.49 17.20
CA ILE A 430 -19.34 -26.55 17.84
C ILE A 430 -18.82 -26.72 19.26
N ASP A 431 -19.57 -26.21 20.23
CA ASP A 431 -19.25 -26.35 21.65
C ASP A 431 -20.15 -27.38 22.33
N GLY A 432 -19.75 -27.81 23.51
CA GLY A 432 -20.54 -28.73 24.31
C GLY A 432 -19.71 -29.64 25.23
N PRO A 433 -20.36 -30.45 26.11
CA PRO A 433 -19.71 -31.25 27.12
C PRO A 433 -18.89 -32.43 26.55
N ALA A 434 -18.09 -33.08 27.38
CA ALA A 434 -17.31 -34.26 26.99
C ALA A 434 -18.21 -35.42 26.60
N GLY A 435 -17.84 -36.18 25.55
CA GLY A 435 -18.61 -37.37 25.12
C GLY A 435 -19.88 -37.06 24.30
N ALA A 436 -20.23 -35.82 24.03
CA ALA A 436 -21.41 -35.43 23.25
C ALA A 436 -21.30 -35.72 21.72
N GLY A 437 -20.18 -36.27 21.24
CA GLY A 437 -20.02 -36.65 19.82
C GLY A 437 -19.50 -35.50 18.92
N LYS A 438 -19.11 -34.35 19.47
CA LYS A 438 -18.71 -33.14 18.72
C LYS A 438 -17.68 -33.41 17.63
N SER A 439 -16.58 -34.07 17.96
CA SER A 439 -15.47 -34.29 17.01
C SER A 439 -15.87 -35.21 15.85
N THR A 440 -16.74 -36.18 16.10
CA THR A 440 -17.29 -37.05 15.05
C THR A 440 -18.15 -36.27 14.08
N ILE A 441 -19.08 -35.49 14.61
CA ILE A 441 -20.00 -34.65 13.83
C ILE A 441 -19.23 -33.52 13.12
N ALA A 442 -18.30 -32.84 13.79
CA ALA A 442 -17.50 -31.80 13.20
C ALA A 442 -16.69 -32.29 11.98
N LYS A 443 -16.11 -33.49 12.07
CA LYS A 443 -15.41 -34.10 10.93
C LYS A 443 -16.34 -34.43 9.77
N ALA A 444 -17.50 -35.03 10.04
CA ALA A 444 -18.49 -35.39 9.03
C ALA A 444 -19.01 -34.13 8.30
N VAL A 445 -19.39 -33.10 9.07
CA VAL A 445 -19.86 -31.83 8.56
C VAL A 445 -18.78 -31.10 7.74
N ALA A 446 -17.54 -31.06 8.24
CA ALA A 446 -16.42 -30.44 7.52
C ALA A 446 -16.19 -31.10 6.16
N LYS A 447 -16.19 -32.45 6.14
CA LYS A 447 -16.04 -33.22 4.91
C LYS A 447 -17.18 -32.98 3.92
N ARG A 448 -18.43 -32.91 4.37
CA ARG A 448 -19.61 -32.69 3.53
C ARG A 448 -19.64 -31.26 2.93
N LEU A 449 -19.16 -30.26 3.67
CA LEU A 449 -19.08 -28.87 3.22
C LEU A 449 -17.79 -28.55 2.46
N GLY A 450 -16.80 -29.44 2.42
CA GLY A 450 -15.47 -29.14 1.87
C GLY A 450 -14.69 -28.13 2.71
N TYR A 451 -14.97 -28.04 4.03
CA TYR A 451 -14.29 -27.16 4.98
C TYR A 451 -13.19 -27.91 5.73
N ILE A 452 -12.32 -27.14 6.38
CA ILE A 452 -11.26 -27.72 7.20
C ILE A 452 -11.79 -28.03 8.59
N TYR A 453 -11.61 -29.24 9.04
CA TYR A 453 -11.85 -29.62 10.43
C TYR A 453 -10.63 -29.26 11.30
N VAL A 454 -10.86 -28.62 12.44
CA VAL A 454 -9.82 -28.26 13.42
C VAL A 454 -10.09 -28.96 14.75
N ASP A 455 -9.27 -30.00 15.06
CA ASP A 455 -9.25 -30.68 16.37
C ASP A 455 -8.46 -29.83 17.38
N THR A 456 -9.18 -28.99 18.13
CA THR A 456 -8.53 -28.13 19.13
C THR A 456 -7.95 -28.94 20.30
N GLY A 457 -8.55 -30.07 20.62
CA GLY A 457 -8.05 -31.00 21.65
C GLY A 457 -6.69 -31.58 21.31
N ALA A 458 -6.41 -31.84 20.02
CA ALA A 458 -5.10 -32.30 19.57
C ALA A 458 -4.02 -31.26 19.80
N MET A 459 -4.34 -29.96 19.62
CA MET A 459 -3.41 -28.85 19.86
C MET A 459 -2.98 -28.77 21.33
N TYR A 460 -3.93 -28.85 22.28
CA TYR A 460 -3.62 -28.88 23.71
C TYR A 460 -2.81 -30.11 24.09
N ARG A 461 -3.10 -31.28 23.52
CA ARG A 461 -2.33 -32.51 23.76
C ARG A 461 -0.90 -32.39 23.21
N THR A 462 -0.67 -31.64 22.15
CA THR A 462 0.69 -31.38 21.65
C THR A 462 1.53 -30.61 22.64
N ILE A 463 0.95 -29.58 23.29
CA ILE A 463 1.63 -28.89 24.38
C ILE A 463 1.85 -29.85 25.57
N ALA A 464 0.86 -30.66 25.93
CA ALA A 464 0.98 -31.63 27.02
C ALA A 464 2.12 -32.63 26.77
N LEU A 465 2.27 -33.12 25.52
CA LEU A 465 3.39 -33.98 25.15
C LEU A 465 4.75 -33.26 25.33
N TYR A 466 4.83 -31.98 24.98
CA TYR A 466 6.03 -31.20 25.21
C TYR A 466 6.37 -31.04 26.70
N LEU A 467 5.37 -30.75 27.53
CA LEU A 467 5.54 -30.66 28.97
C LEU A 467 6.06 -31.98 29.57
N LEU A 468 5.48 -33.11 29.17
CA LEU A 468 5.92 -34.46 29.57
C LEU A 468 7.35 -34.75 29.12
N ARG A 469 7.70 -34.44 27.87
CA ARG A 469 9.08 -34.60 27.35
C ARG A 469 10.10 -33.73 28.14
N LYS A 470 9.66 -32.59 28.73
CA LYS A 470 10.46 -31.74 29.60
C LYS A 470 10.48 -32.21 31.06
N GLY A 471 9.72 -33.26 31.42
CA GLY A 471 9.60 -33.73 32.79
C GLY A 471 8.86 -32.80 33.74
N ILE A 472 8.02 -31.90 33.21
CA ILE A 472 7.24 -30.93 33.99
C ILE A 472 6.03 -31.64 34.59
N LYS A 473 5.81 -31.48 35.90
CA LYS A 473 4.68 -32.05 36.62
C LYS A 473 3.41 -31.25 36.42
N ALA A 474 2.25 -31.94 36.55
CA ALA A 474 0.94 -31.31 36.32
C ALA A 474 0.53 -30.28 37.36
N ASP A 475 1.17 -30.28 38.55
CA ASP A 475 0.96 -29.35 39.65
C ASP A 475 1.88 -28.10 39.60
N ASP A 476 2.91 -28.09 38.71
CA ASP A 476 3.82 -26.95 38.54
C ASP A 476 3.29 -25.93 37.54
N THR A 477 2.33 -25.13 37.97
CA THR A 477 1.64 -24.13 37.15
C THR A 477 2.58 -23.12 36.48
N GLU A 478 3.68 -22.73 37.20
CA GLU A 478 4.63 -21.74 36.69
C GLU A 478 5.52 -22.32 35.57
N ALA A 479 6.05 -23.52 35.77
CA ALA A 479 6.82 -24.22 34.74
C ALA A 479 5.96 -24.55 33.51
N ILE A 480 4.69 -24.95 33.70
CA ILE A 480 3.70 -25.16 32.65
C ILE A 480 3.54 -23.90 31.80
N GLY A 481 3.35 -22.73 32.43
CA GLY A 481 3.18 -21.48 31.69
C GLY A 481 4.42 -21.06 30.89
N ARG A 482 5.62 -21.19 31.49
CA ARG A 482 6.89 -20.88 30.80
C ARG A 482 7.10 -21.80 29.59
N ALA A 483 7.04 -23.09 29.79
CA ALA A 483 7.25 -24.07 28.71
C ALA A 483 6.15 -24.02 27.64
N GLY A 484 4.90 -23.72 28.04
CA GLY A 484 3.80 -23.52 27.10
C GLY A 484 4.02 -22.36 26.14
N ARG A 485 4.65 -21.26 26.61
CA ARG A 485 5.04 -20.15 25.73
C ARG A 485 6.18 -20.52 24.77
N GLU A 486 7.12 -21.36 25.17
CA GLU A 486 8.23 -21.81 24.35
C GLU A 486 7.80 -22.82 23.27
N ALA A 487 6.79 -23.66 23.54
CA ALA A 487 6.37 -24.73 22.64
C ALA A 487 5.95 -24.18 21.26
N GLU A 488 6.62 -24.56 20.20
CA GLU A 488 6.24 -24.24 18.84
C GLU A 488 5.29 -25.31 18.30
N VAL A 489 4.00 -24.96 18.23
CA VAL A 489 2.93 -25.85 17.72
C VAL A 489 2.43 -25.30 16.40
N SER A 490 2.36 -26.14 15.39
CA SER A 490 1.76 -25.83 14.10
C SER A 490 0.86 -26.96 13.60
N ILE A 491 0.01 -26.65 12.63
CA ILE A 491 -0.95 -27.60 12.05
C ILE A 491 -0.71 -27.64 10.54
N ASP A 492 -0.63 -28.84 10.01
CA ASP A 492 -0.60 -29.11 8.58
C ASP A 492 -1.74 -30.05 8.19
N TYR A 493 -2.05 -30.13 6.91
CA TYR A 493 -3.11 -30.98 6.37
C TYR A 493 -2.56 -31.84 5.24
N VAL A 494 -2.52 -33.14 5.45
CA VAL A 494 -2.08 -34.13 4.45
C VAL A 494 -3.27 -35.01 4.08
N ASN A 495 -3.63 -35.04 2.80
CA ASN A 495 -4.80 -35.78 2.28
C ASN A 495 -6.13 -35.42 2.99
N GLY A 496 -6.29 -34.20 3.47
CA GLY A 496 -7.48 -33.73 4.18
C GLY A 496 -7.51 -34.06 5.66
N GLU A 497 -6.49 -34.74 6.20
CA GLU A 497 -6.36 -35.03 7.62
C GLU A 497 -5.42 -34.03 8.31
N GLN A 498 -5.86 -33.56 9.49
CA GLN A 498 -5.06 -32.69 10.33
C GLN A 498 -3.85 -33.45 10.90
N GLN A 499 -2.67 -32.87 10.68
CA GLN A 499 -1.44 -33.25 11.37
C GLN A 499 -1.01 -32.15 12.31
N VAL A 500 -0.60 -32.55 13.52
CA VAL A 500 -0.10 -31.59 14.53
C VAL A 500 1.40 -31.74 14.66
N LEU A 501 2.08 -30.61 14.54
CA LEU A 501 3.54 -30.57 14.55
C LEU A 501 4.04 -29.85 15.81
N LEU A 502 5.05 -30.42 16.45
CA LEU A 502 5.77 -29.84 17.58
C LEU A 502 7.21 -29.59 17.14
N PHE A 503 7.63 -28.32 17.05
CA PHE A 503 8.93 -27.94 16.47
C PHE A 503 9.20 -28.59 15.11
N GLY A 504 8.18 -28.67 14.26
CA GLY A 504 8.25 -29.32 12.94
C GLY A 504 8.14 -30.87 12.94
N GLU A 505 8.20 -31.54 14.09
CA GLU A 505 8.00 -32.98 14.22
C GLU A 505 6.50 -33.32 14.20
N ASN A 506 6.06 -34.23 13.33
CA ASN A 506 4.70 -34.73 13.35
C ASN A 506 4.46 -35.65 14.56
N VAL A 507 3.67 -35.16 15.51
CA VAL A 507 3.36 -35.86 16.78
C VAL A 507 1.94 -36.40 16.83
N SER A 508 1.18 -36.40 15.74
CA SER A 508 -0.23 -36.79 15.69
C SER A 508 -0.50 -38.20 16.24
N GLY A 509 0.45 -39.13 16.05
CA GLY A 509 0.37 -40.49 16.60
C GLY A 509 0.72 -40.62 18.08
N LEU A 510 1.43 -39.62 18.64
CA LEU A 510 1.97 -39.67 20.01
C LEU A 510 1.06 -38.99 21.05
N ILE A 511 0.15 -38.13 20.62
CA ILE A 511 -0.67 -37.30 21.51
C ILE A 511 -1.94 -37.96 22.06
N ARG A 512 -2.19 -39.24 21.75
CA ARG A 512 -3.44 -39.94 22.10
C ARG A 512 -3.32 -40.89 23.28
N THR A 513 -2.20 -40.85 24.01
CA THR A 513 -2.02 -41.66 25.23
C THR A 513 -2.80 -41.09 26.40
N GLU A 514 -3.10 -41.92 27.39
CA GLU A 514 -3.79 -41.48 28.63
C GLU A 514 -2.98 -40.44 29.40
N GLU A 515 -1.67 -40.63 29.52
CA GLU A 515 -0.75 -39.73 30.19
C GLU A 515 -0.78 -38.32 29.56
N VAL A 516 -0.72 -38.23 28.21
CA VAL A 516 -0.85 -36.99 27.48
C VAL A 516 -2.24 -36.36 27.68
N GLY A 517 -3.28 -37.18 27.71
CA GLY A 517 -4.64 -36.73 27.98
C GLY A 517 -4.82 -36.10 29.35
N ASN A 518 -4.23 -36.68 30.39
CA ASN A 518 -4.26 -36.17 31.77
C ASN A 518 -3.46 -34.86 31.89
N MET A 519 -2.26 -34.80 31.33
CA MET A 519 -1.44 -33.58 31.30
C MET A 519 -2.13 -32.46 30.48
N ALA A 520 -2.80 -32.80 29.37
CA ALA A 520 -3.55 -31.79 28.59
C ALA A 520 -4.72 -31.21 29.41
N SER A 521 -5.42 -32.04 30.17
CA SER A 521 -6.48 -31.57 31.06
C SER A 521 -5.93 -30.63 32.15
N ALA A 522 -4.81 -30.96 32.77
CA ALA A 522 -4.17 -30.17 33.82
C ALA A 522 -3.59 -28.85 33.27
N SER A 523 -2.92 -28.90 32.12
CA SER A 523 -2.28 -27.71 31.53
C SER A 523 -3.26 -26.76 30.82
N SER A 524 -4.43 -27.25 30.39
CA SER A 524 -5.43 -26.45 29.66
C SER A 524 -6.09 -25.34 30.49
N VAL A 525 -5.94 -25.32 31.80
CA VAL A 525 -6.40 -24.24 32.67
C VAL A 525 -5.43 -23.06 32.70
N ASN A 526 -4.17 -23.26 32.30
CA ASN A 526 -3.16 -22.21 32.28
C ASN A 526 -3.48 -21.15 31.21
N LYS A 527 -3.53 -19.90 31.65
CA LYS A 527 -3.91 -18.76 30.79
C LYS A 527 -2.99 -18.60 29.57
N ASP A 528 -1.66 -18.68 29.76
CA ASP A 528 -0.70 -18.47 28.67
C ASP A 528 -0.86 -19.51 27.55
N ILE A 529 -1.10 -20.76 27.93
CA ILE A 529 -1.37 -21.83 26.97
C ILE A 529 -2.68 -21.59 26.22
N ARG A 530 -3.72 -21.16 26.93
CA ARG A 530 -5.02 -20.85 26.32
C ARG A 530 -4.94 -19.72 25.32
N ASP A 531 -4.30 -18.62 25.70
CA ASP A 531 -4.13 -17.45 24.84
C ASP A 531 -3.37 -17.83 23.55
N LYS A 532 -2.27 -18.58 23.69
CA LYS A 532 -1.50 -19.07 22.55
C LYS A 532 -2.30 -19.98 21.63
N MET A 533 -3.06 -20.93 22.17
CA MET A 533 -3.88 -21.84 21.38
C MET A 533 -5.03 -21.09 20.70
N ALA A 534 -5.67 -20.14 21.38
CA ALA A 534 -6.72 -19.32 20.81
C ALA A 534 -6.19 -18.47 19.63
N ASP A 535 -4.99 -17.92 19.75
CA ASP A 535 -4.39 -17.12 18.67
C ASP A 535 -4.08 -17.98 17.43
N LEU A 536 -3.56 -19.19 17.62
CA LEU A 536 -3.31 -20.13 16.53
C LEU A 536 -4.61 -20.57 15.84
N GLN A 537 -5.66 -20.84 16.61
CA GLN A 537 -6.99 -21.19 16.12
C GLN A 537 -7.64 -20.02 15.36
N ARG A 538 -7.53 -18.80 15.85
CA ARG A 538 -8.01 -17.57 15.17
C ARG A 538 -7.29 -17.34 13.87
N GLU A 539 -5.98 -17.61 13.81
CA GLU A 539 -5.19 -17.47 12.58
C GLU A 539 -5.67 -18.45 11.49
N LEU A 540 -5.92 -19.70 11.83
CA LEU A 540 -6.51 -20.68 10.91
C LEU A 540 -7.89 -20.25 10.41
N ALA A 541 -8.76 -19.79 11.32
CA ALA A 541 -10.12 -19.38 11.02
C ALA A 541 -10.18 -18.09 10.17
N ARG A 542 -9.14 -17.22 10.21
CA ARG A 542 -9.06 -16.04 9.36
C ARG A 542 -8.82 -16.37 7.90
N THR A 543 -8.16 -17.49 7.61
CA THR A 543 -7.66 -17.79 6.27
C THR A 543 -8.43 -18.88 5.54
N LYS A 544 -9.22 -19.69 6.25
CA LYS A 544 -9.88 -20.88 5.71
C LYS A 544 -11.29 -21.05 6.28
N ASN A 545 -12.19 -21.65 5.50
CA ASN A 545 -13.47 -22.10 6.00
C ASN A 545 -13.22 -23.25 6.97
N VAL A 546 -13.63 -23.11 8.23
CA VAL A 546 -13.34 -24.10 9.27
C VAL A 546 -14.59 -24.58 9.99
N VAL A 547 -14.57 -25.85 10.37
CA VAL A 547 -15.44 -26.41 11.41
C VAL A 547 -14.53 -26.72 12.60
N MET A 548 -14.79 -26.10 13.72
CA MET A 548 -13.95 -26.18 14.90
C MET A 548 -14.78 -26.66 16.09
N ASP A 549 -14.34 -27.71 16.77
CA ASP A 549 -15.00 -28.21 17.97
C ASP A 549 -14.19 -27.95 19.24
N GLY A 550 -14.91 -27.66 20.31
CA GLY A 550 -14.25 -27.38 21.60
C GLY A 550 -15.21 -27.23 22.79
N ARG A 551 -14.87 -26.26 23.67
CA ARG A 551 -15.64 -25.93 24.86
C ARG A 551 -16.05 -24.45 24.93
N ASP A 552 -15.28 -23.62 24.25
CA ASP A 552 -15.36 -22.17 24.28
C ASP A 552 -15.08 -21.55 22.90
N ILE A 553 -15.33 -22.32 21.85
CA ILE A 553 -15.06 -21.85 20.48
C ILE A 553 -15.98 -20.69 20.13
N GLY A 554 -17.28 -20.83 20.32
CA GLY A 554 -18.28 -19.81 20.00
C GLY A 554 -18.31 -18.64 20.98
N THR A 555 -17.75 -18.77 22.18
CA THR A 555 -17.74 -17.72 23.21
C THR A 555 -16.43 -16.95 23.27
N ASN A 556 -15.29 -17.62 23.10
CA ASN A 556 -13.95 -17.06 23.30
C ASN A 556 -13.09 -17.07 22.02
N VAL A 557 -12.97 -18.21 21.35
CA VAL A 557 -12.05 -18.36 20.20
C VAL A 557 -12.60 -17.67 18.96
N LEU A 558 -13.83 -17.99 18.58
CA LEU A 558 -14.53 -17.47 17.40
C LEU A 558 -15.87 -16.82 17.78
N PRO A 559 -15.85 -15.73 18.58
CA PRO A 559 -17.09 -15.08 19.04
C PRO A 559 -17.95 -14.51 17.90
N ASN A 560 -17.37 -14.38 16.71
CA ASN A 560 -18.02 -13.90 15.49
C ASN A 560 -18.22 -15.02 14.44
N ALA A 561 -18.18 -16.29 14.82
CA ALA A 561 -18.48 -17.38 13.91
C ALA A 561 -19.88 -17.22 13.29
N GLN A 562 -19.99 -17.52 11.98
CA GLN A 562 -21.26 -17.38 11.26
C GLN A 562 -22.32 -18.36 11.75
N VAL A 563 -21.86 -19.53 12.20
CA VAL A 563 -22.73 -20.56 12.79
C VAL A 563 -22.12 -21.02 14.11
N LYS A 564 -22.95 -21.05 15.15
CA LYS A 564 -22.58 -21.57 16.45
C LYS A 564 -23.61 -22.60 16.88
N VAL A 565 -23.13 -23.78 17.28
CA VAL A 565 -23.98 -24.85 17.77
C VAL A 565 -23.44 -25.34 19.11
N TYR A 566 -24.31 -25.46 20.08
CA TYR A 566 -24.03 -26.13 21.34
C TYR A 566 -24.62 -27.52 21.29
N LEU A 567 -23.75 -28.52 21.11
CA LEU A 567 -24.11 -29.92 20.94
C LEU A 567 -24.04 -30.63 22.29
N THR A 568 -25.14 -31.21 22.72
CA THR A 568 -25.26 -31.87 24.02
C THR A 568 -25.92 -33.24 23.90
N ALA A 569 -25.81 -34.02 24.95
CA ALA A 569 -26.58 -35.24 25.22
C ALA A 569 -26.61 -35.48 26.74
N SER A 570 -27.57 -36.28 27.24
CA SER A 570 -27.65 -36.62 28.65
C SER A 570 -26.38 -37.35 29.14
N VAL A 571 -26.10 -37.29 30.44
CA VAL A 571 -24.91 -37.96 31.03
C VAL A 571 -24.96 -39.44 30.78
N GLU A 572 -26.15 -40.04 30.90
CA GLU A 572 -26.38 -41.48 30.70
C GLU A 572 -26.02 -41.91 29.28
N VAL A 573 -26.50 -41.18 28.29
CA VAL A 573 -26.22 -41.46 26.86
C VAL A 573 -24.73 -41.32 26.58
N ARG A 574 -24.09 -40.28 27.13
CA ARG A 574 -22.65 -40.08 26.95
C ARG A 574 -21.80 -41.15 27.62
N ALA A 575 -22.19 -41.58 28.80
CA ALA A 575 -21.56 -42.70 29.52
C ALA A 575 -21.69 -44.01 28.72
N MET A 576 -22.91 -44.34 28.24
CA MET A 576 -23.10 -45.51 27.39
C MET A 576 -22.26 -45.48 26.11
N ARG A 577 -22.20 -44.33 25.42
CA ARG A 577 -21.36 -44.15 24.22
C ARG A 577 -19.88 -44.40 24.56
N ARG A 578 -19.42 -43.95 25.71
CA ARG A 578 -18.03 -44.10 26.16
C ARG A 578 -17.68 -45.53 26.57
N VAL A 579 -18.58 -46.21 27.28
CA VAL A 579 -18.41 -47.62 27.63
C VAL A 579 -18.33 -48.49 26.36
N LYS A 580 -19.23 -48.24 25.39
CA LYS A 580 -19.19 -48.94 24.10
C LYS A 580 -17.89 -48.70 23.33
N GLU A 581 -17.34 -47.51 23.38
CA GLU A 581 -16.03 -47.19 22.78
C GLU A 581 -14.89 -47.96 23.48
N TYR A 582 -14.93 -48.10 24.80
CA TYR A 582 -13.95 -48.86 25.56
C TYR A 582 -14.04 -50.37 25.25
N GLU A 583 -15.26 -50.90 25.17
CA GLU A 583 -15.48 -52.29 24.79
C GLU A 583 -14.92 -52.62 23.40
N GLN A 584 -15.13 -51.76 22.43
CA GLN A 584 -14.56 -51.89 21.08
C GLN A 584 -13.03 -51.91 21.07
N LYS A 585 -12.39 -51.26 22.06
CA LYS A 585 -10.94 -51.24 22.24
C LYS A 585 -10.44 -52.38 23.15
N GLY A 586 -11.33 -53.29 23.60
CA GLY A 586 -10.98 -54.40 24.49
C GLY A 586 -10.72 -54.00 25.94
N ILE A 587 -11.15 -52.80 26.34
CA ILE A 587 -10.98 -52.25 27.70
C ILE A 587 -12.28 -52.46 28.46
N LYS A 588 -12.21 -53.16 29.62
CA LYS A 588 -13.35 -53.22 30.53
C LYS A 588 -13.55 -51.90 31.24
N ALA A 589 -14.73 -51.32 31.13
CA ALA A 589 -15.09 -50.06 31.79
C ALA A 589 -16.35 -50.27 32.66
N ASP A 590 -16.35 -49.72 33.85
CA ASP A 590 -17.51 -49.66 34.72
C ASP A 590 -18.34 -48.42 34.35
N TYR A 591 -19.63 -48.64 34.07
CA TYR A 591 -20.56 -47.62 33.65
C TYR A 591 -20.71 -46.50 34.72
N GLU A 592 -20.86 -46.88 36.01
CA GLU A 592 -21.06 -45.88 37.10
C GLU A 592 -19.82 -44.99 37.27
N GLN A 593 -18.63 -45.59 37.17
CA GLN A 593 -17.39 -44.80 37.24
C GLN A 593 -17.25 -43.87 36.04
N VAL A 594 -17.56 -44.36 34.82
CA VAL A 594 -17.50 -43.54 33.62
C VAL A 594 -18.49 -42.37 33.65
N ALA A 595 -19.71 -42.60 34.17
CA ALA A 595 -20.71 -41.55 34.33
C ALA A 595 -20.24 -40.47 35.32
N LYS A 596 -19.71 -40.91 36.47
CA LYS A 596 -19.15 -40.01 37.48
C LYS A 596 -17.98 -39.20 36.94
N ASP A 597 -17.06 -39.80 36.21
CA ASP A 597 -15.90 -39.12 35.60
C ASP A 597 -16.36 -38.04 34.59
N ILE A 598 -17.44 -38.31 33.85
CA ILE A 598 -18.07 -37.38 32.92
C ILE A 598 -18.66 -36.19 33.67
N GLU A 599 -19.42 -36.41 34.74
CA GLU A 599 -20.01 -35.34 35.57
C GLU A 599 -18.94 -34.44 36.21
N GLU A 600 -17.91 -35.05 36.80
CA GLU A 600 -16.81 -34.31 37.41
C GLU A 600 -16.04 -33.46 36.39
N ARG A 601 -15.88 -34.00 35.18
CA ARG A 601 -15.22 -33.26 34.08
C ARG A 601 -16.07 -32.09 33.60
N ASP A 602 -17.38 -32.31 33.39
CA ASP A 602 -18.31 -31.24 33.00
C ASP A 602 -18.38 -30.16 34.05
N TYR A 603 -18.40 -30.52 35.33
CA TYR A 603 -18.36 -29.54 36.42
C TYR A 603 -17.10 -28.68 36.36
N ARG A 604 -15.93 -29.29 36.17
CA ARG A 604 -14.65 -28.58 36.03
C ARG A 604 -14.64 -27.65 34.80
N ASP A 605 -15.12 -28.13 33.65
CA ASP A 605 -15.18 -27.35 32.40
C ASP A 605 -16.13 -26.14 32.53
N MET A 606 -17.23 -26.27 33.27
CA MET A 606 -18.22 -25.18 33.48
C MET A 606 -17.78 -24.16 34.53
N HIS A 607 -16.96 -24.55 35.54
CA HIS A 607 -16.61 -23.70 36.69
C HIS A 607 -15.16 -23.19 36.64
N ARG A 608 -14.42 -23.44 35.57
CA ARG A 608 -13.07 -22.89 35.44
C ARG A 608 -13.09 -21.36 35.31
N GLU A 609 -12.09 -20.69 35.88
CA GLU A 609 -11.98 -19.24 35.94
C GLU A 609 -11.85 -18.58 34.55
N HIS A 610 -11.11 -19.22 33.63
CA HIS A 610 -10.87 -18.67 32.29
C HIS A 610 -11.62 -19.47 31.23
N ALA A 611 -12.45 -18.76 30.44
CA ALA A 611 -13.23 -19.27 29.31
C ALA A 611 -14.01 -20.58 29.66
N PRO A 612 -14.97 -20.52 30.59
CA PRO A 612 -15.77 -21.67 31.00
C PRO A 612 -16.59 -22.23 29.84
N LEU A 613 -16.92 -23.51 29.94
CA LEU A 613 -17.88 -24.14 29.02
C LEU A 613 -19.25 -23.50 29.27
N CYS A 614 -19.70 -22.68 28.34
CA CYS A 614 -21.03 -22.12 28.34
C CYS A 614 -21.57 -22.01 26.91
N ARG A 615 -22.88 -22.05 26.80
CA ARG A 615 -23.55 -21.83 25.50
C ARG A 615 -23.47 -20.35 25.15
N ALA A 616 -22.99 -20.02 23.92
CA ALA A 616 -23.05 -18.67 23.41
C ALA A 616 -24.53 -18.24 23.20
N GLU A 617 -24.85 -16.97 23.42
CA GLU A 617 -26.24 -16.45 23.33
C GLU A 617 -26.87 -16.70 21.96
N ASP A 618 -26.10 -16.63 20.89
CA ASP A 618 -26.51 -16.85 19.51
C ASP A 618 -26.32 -18.31 19.01
N ALA A 619 -25.89 -19.22 19.89
CA ALA A 619 -25.70 -20.62 19.55
C ALA A 619 -27.04 -21.40 19.54
N VAL A 620 -27.22 -22.22 18.50
CA VAL A 620 -28.33 -23.16 18.42
C VAL A 620 -28.03 -24.34 19.36
N LEU A 621 -28.98 -24.69 20.23
CA LEU A 621 -28.87 -25.89 21.05
C LEU A 621 -29.30 -27.11 20.22
N LEU A 622 -28.44 -28.13 20.17
CA LEU A 622 -28.76 -29.40 19.54
C LEU A 622 -28.56 -30.53 20.56
N ASP A 623 -29.65 -31.07 21.07
CA ASP A 623 -29.63 -32.25 21.93
C ASP A 623 -29.64 -33.52 21.05
N THR A 624 -28.66 -34.37 21.26
CA THR A 624 -28.45 -35.58 20.45
C THR A 624 -28.72 -36.87 21.23
N SER A 625 -29.44 -36.80 22.37
CA SER A 625 -29.70 -37.94 23.25
C SER A 625 -30.41 -39.09 22.53
N ASP A 626 -31.39 -38.74 21.69
CA ASP A 626 -32.24 -39.69 20.98
C ASP A 626 -31.96 -39.77 19.47
N MET A 627 -30.80 -39.30 19.02
CA MET A 627 -30.46 -39.17 17.60
C MET A 627 -29.32 -40.13 17.20
N THR A 628 -29.43 -40.69 16.01
CA THR A 628 -28.32 -41.36 15.31
C THR A 628 -27.30 -40.38 14.80
N ILE A 629 -26.09 -40.84 14.46
CA ILE A 629 -25.03 -39.99 13.91
C ILE A 629 -25.48 -39.31 12.60
N GLU A 630 -26.19 -40.03 11.73
CA GLU A 630 -26.69 -39.49 10.45
C GLU A 630 -27.75 -38.41 10.67
N GLU A 631 -28.69 -38.61 11.60
CA GLU A 631 -29.69 -37.59 11.95
C GLU A 631 -29.08 -36.34 12.55
N VAL A 632 -28.03 -36.48 13.37
CA VAL A 632 -27.30 -35.33 13.92
C VAL A 632 -26.54 -34.57 12.81
N GLU A 633 -25.91 -35.31 11.87
CA GLU A 633 -25.23 -34.67 10.73
C GLU A 633 -26.20 -33.88 9.85
N ASP A 634 -27.36 -34.46 9.52
CA ASP A 634 -28.38 -33.79 8.71
C ASP A 634 -29.00 -32.57 9.44
N ALA A 635 -29.20 -32.67 10.75
CA ALA A 635 -29.66 -31.54 11.56
C ALA A 635 -28.62 -30.39 11.58
N MET A 636 -27.36 -30.76 11.72
CA MET A 636 -26.26 -29.76 11.66
C MET A 636 -26.20 -29.06 10.31
N ILE A 637 -26.31 -29.80 9.19
CA ILE A 637 -26.29 -29.19 7.85
C ILE A 637 -27.47 -28.23 7.69
N ARG A 638 -28.68 -28.61 8.11
CA ARG A 638 -29.86 -27.70 8.07
C ARG A 638 -29.63 -26.43 8.87
N ILE A 639 -29.14 -26.53 10.11
CA ILE A 639 -28.81 -25.37 10.94
C ILE A 639 -27.80 -24.46 10.24
N ILE A 640 -26.78 -25.04 9.60
CA ILE A 640 -25.74 -24.29 8.90
C ILE A 640 -26.33 -23.54 7.69
N GLU A 641 -27.12 -24.22 6.85
CA GLU A 641 -27.77 -23.64 5.68
C GLU A 641 -28.74 -22.51 6.07
N GLU A 642 -29.58 -22.69 7.08
CA GLU A 642 -30.50 -21.68 7.60
C GLU A 642 -29.76 -20.44 8.12
N LYS A 643 -28.70 -20.64 8.92
CA LYS A 643 -27.91 -19.52 9.48
C LYS A 643 -27.11 -18.76 8.43
N LEU A 644 -26.62 -19.43 7.41
CA LEU A 644 -25.90 -18.79 6.30
C LEU A 644 -26.86 -18.07 5.36
N SER A 645 -28.04 -18.64 5.07
CA SER A 645 -29.05 -18.00 4.23
C SER A 645 -29.69 -16.76 4.90
N ALA A 646 -29.87 -16.79 6.22
CA ALA A 646 -30.41 -15.64 6.98
C ALA A 646 -29.42 -14.46 7.09
N LYS A 647 -28.16 -14.65 6.71
CA LYS A 647 -27.10 -13.63 6.73
C LYS A 647 -26.69 -13.13 5.33
N GLN A 648 -27.27 -13.70 4.26
CA GLN A 648 -27.22 -13.19 2.87
C GLN A 648 -28.31 -12.14 2.63
#